data_3687bc960633dc78b4052cb969036fae
#
_entry.id   3687bc960633dc78b4052cb969036fae
#
_cell.length_a   1.000
_cell.length_b   1.000
_cell.length_c   1.000
_cell.angle_alpha   90.00
_cell.angle_beta   90.00
_cell.angle_gamma   90.00
#
_symmetry.space_group_name_H-M   'P 1'
#
loop_
_entity.id
_entity.type
_entity.pdbx_description
1 polymer ?
#
loop_
_entity_poly.entity_id
_entity_poly.type
_entity_poly.pdbx_seq_one_letter_code
_entity_poly.pdbx_strand_id
1 'polypeptide(L)'
;VIWAAFNMFFTEQIDYNTKYQIAGTFAAGFALIAFYFIDKFKAKVIIHPSKRDIYIRIVTLIVIAIIAGSIMVVNNSIADARKIEYLGPYKAQQIGINRYLGQLDQISVVPHNVKISPVSPDQISNYVAANNDVLDKVRVWDWDAAFAKLKPEIGLIPYVDFEDNDILRFNDTLYWTASMKPILPSSVSAENVWYNQHFVYTHVDNGFLTLDAHNGTIVDSSQLFKQRVIYYGEGGLFSDTWSAYPVGRTSTAELNNATYSGTGGLDVSPPASQLFEPNFFLSYPTEPIHIMRYRDIHDRMQLLYPYFQYNLFGTQVSSLPVTDGHKTYWLMPLIAGFDTKNVPWSVSNPYLRLVGYALIDTYNGNVTMIKTGDDFFTNMFYSQYKDKFIDTPAWLDKQLRYPEELFNWKVDMFNIYHVTDTSTFIQANDFYEVPDGVGTYYVEAKPPGFDKPTYLGLLSLELRGSAGRNLAGFMTVQNDVPNLGKMQFYEVPLNSSTKLLGPSSVSEALDKDSDFRQLKTLLQSPRYGDNILYRIGNQDVYFIPVYTSGTGGVVTQLGTIAAVGAAFDGEYFVGLGNTPQQAFAAYLAKLSGVEPENVTAALTLDESSRISAIKSVLQDEKLTVVTPTTIQLPLTFAEGKMLFQQPSDLNNTKALIENFVKDFVQPNNRIILWQQNNTVNLGAIIVNNNIPELHYISIGVG
;
A
#
# COMPACT_ATOMS: atom_id res chain seq x y z
N VAL A 1 -10.21 56.02 5.33
CA VAL A 1 -8.95 56.23 4.60
C VAL A 1 -7.83 55.40 5.21
N ILE A 2 -7.56 55.51 6.52
CA ILE A 2 -6.47 54.74 7.18
C ILE A 2 -6.69 53.23 6.99
N TRP A 3 -7.91 52.73 7.21
CA TRP A 3 -8.24 51.33 6.99
C TRP A 3 -7.98 50.87 5.54
N ALA A 4 -8.39 51.69 4.59
CA ALA A 4 -8.17 51.39 3.17
C ALA A 4 -6.68 51.38 2.80
N ALA A 5 -5.92 52.36 3.33
CA ALA A 5 -4.46 52.38 3.16
C ALA A 5 -3.77 51.17 3.80
N PHE A 6 -4.21 50.78 5.01
CA PHE A 6 -3.71 49.62 5.70
C PHE A 6 -3.95 48.37 4.86
N ASN A 7 -5.16 48.13 4.38
CA ASN A 7 -5.46 46.96 3.53
C ASN A 7 -4.66 46.96 2.22
N MET A 8 -4.42 48.15 1.63
CA MET A 8 -3.60 48.24 0.43
C MET A 8 -2.15 47.77 0.64
N PHE A 9 -1.56 47.99 1.81
CA PHE A 9 -0.19 47.62 2.12
C PHE A 9 -0.03 46.21 2.71
N PHE A 10 -1.04 45.69 3.39
CA PHE A 10 -0.95 44.41 4.14
C PHE A 10 -1.76 43.28 3.54
N THR A 11 -2.49 43.50 2.44
CA THR A 11 -3.17 42.41 1.72
C THR A 11 -2.20 41.75 0.77
N GLU A 12 -1.96 40.48 0.95
CA GLU A 12 -1.00 39.68 0.13
C GLU A 12 -1.40 39.59 -1.34
N GLN A 13 -2.70 39.54 -1.62
CA GLN A 13 -3.22 39.52 -2.99
C GLN A 13 -4.34 40.53 -3.13
N ILE A 14 -4.15 41.54 -4.01
CA ILE A 14 -5.17 42.53 -4.31
C ILE A 14 -5.84 42.13 -5.64
N ASP A 15 -6.93 41.42 -5.54
CA ASP A 15 -7.81 41.11 -6.67
C ASP A 15 -8.61 42.33 -7.14
N TYR A 16 -9.34 42.25 -8.25
CA TYR A 16 -10.15 43.32 -8.75
C TYR A 16 -11.22 43.79 -7.76
N ASN A 17 -11.86 42.86 -7.05
CA ASN A 17 -12.90 43.18 -6.08
C ASN A 17 -12.31 43.96 -4.89
N THR A 18 -11.17 43.51 -4.37
CA THR A 18 -10.43 44.20 -3.31
C THR A 18 -10.01 45.62 -3.73
N LYS A 19 -9.54 45.77 -4.99
CA LYS A 19 -9.24 47.09 -5.54
C LYS A 19 -10.44 48.04 -5.51
N TYR A 20 -11.61 47.56 -5.96
CA TYR A 20 -12.83 48.40 -5.96
C TYR A 20 -13.34 48.67 -4.56
N GLN A 21 -13.24 47.74 -3.63
CA GLN A 21 -13.56 47.95 -2.22
C GLN A 21 -12.66 49.02 -1.60
N ILE A 22 -11.36 48.90 -1.81
CA ILE A 22 -10.37 49.90 -1.35
C ILE A 22 -10.67 51.28 -1.95
N ALA A 23 -10.88 51.36 -3.28
CA ALA A 23 -11.21 52.60 -3.97
C ALA A 23 -12.53 53.20 -3.47
N GLY A 24 -13.56 52.42 -3.30
CA GLY A 24 -14.85 52.86 -2.72
C GLY A 24 -14.71 53.38 -1.30
N THR A 25 -13.90 52.72 -0.47
CA THR A 25 -13.63 53.14 0.91
C THR A 25 -12.83 54.46 0.93
N PHE A 26 -11.85 54.64 0.03
CA PHE A 26 -11.15 55.92 -0.13
C PHE A 26 -12.12 57.01 -0.57
N ALA A 27 -12.97 56.78 -1.57
CA ALA A 27 -13.97 57.73 -2.04
C ALA A 27 -14.92 58.15 -0.93
N ALA A 28 -15.44 57.21 -0.16
CA ALA A 28 -16.29 57.47 1.00
C ALA A 28 -15.53 58.28 2.07
N GLY A 29 -14.30 57.91 2.37
CA GLY A 29 -13.47 58.61 3.33
C GLY A 29 -13.18 60.07 2.89
N PHE A 30 -12.85 60.29 1.63
CA PHE A 30 -12.65 61.64 1.08
C PHE A 30 -13.94 62.44 1.04
N ALA A 31 -15.08 61.84 0.72
CA ALA A 31 -16.39 62.50 0.79
C ALA A 31 -16.69 63.00 2.22
N LEU A 32 -16.42 62.17 3.23
CA LEU A 32 -16.60 62.56 4.64
C LEU A 32 -15.66 63.74 5.05
N ILE A 33 -14.41 63.68 4.59
CA ILE A 33 -13.46 64.79 4.82
C ILE A 33 -13.95 66.06 4.13
N ALA A 34 -14.40 65.97 2.88
CA ALA A 34 -14.95 67.11 2.14
C ALA A 34 -16.16 67.68 2.87
N PHE A 35 -17.08 66.88 3.35
CA PHE A 35 -18.23 67.33 4.18
C PHE A 35 -17.77 68.03 5.45
N TYR A 36 -16.73 67.56 6.11
CA TYR A 36 -16.15 68.23 7.29
C TYR A 36 -15.61 69.61 6.93
N PHE A 37 -14.88 69.76 5.83
CA PHE A 37 -14.40 71.08 5.38
C PHE A 37 -15.55 72.04 4.98
N ILE A 38 -16.57 71.54 4.27
CA ILE A 38 -17.76 72.31 3.91
C ILE A 38 -18.45 72.81 5.16
N ASP A 39 -18.60 72.00 6.18
CA ASP A 39 -19.16 72.42 7.46
C ASP A 39 -18.32 73.47 8.17
N LYS A 40 -17.00 73.27 8.19
CA LYS A 40 -16.05 74.21 8.77
C LYS A 40 -16.09 75.58 8.07
N PHE A 41 -16.25 75.61 6.74
CA PHE A 41 -16.38 76.82 5.97
C PHE A 41 -17.73 77.48 6.14
N LYS A 42 -18.81 76.72 6.33
CA LYS A 42 -20.18 77.22 6.60
C LYS A 42 -20.37 77.61 8.05
N ALA A 43 -19.54 77.14 8.97
CA ALA A 43 -19.70 77.19 10.42
C ALA A 43 -19.37 78.56 11.03
N LYS A 44 -19.56 79.68 10.32
CA LYS A 44 -19.57 80.99 11.03
C LYS A 44 -20.79 81.18 11.96
N VAL A 45 -21.79 80.30 11.90
CA VAL A 45 -23.06 80.50 12.66
C VAL A 45 -23.84 79.26 13.10
N ILE A 46 -23.51 78.02 12.73
CA ILE A 46 -24.37 76.86 13.00
C ILE A 46 -23.61 75.71 13.70
N ILE A 47 -24.10 75.37 14.90
CA ILE A 47 -23.52 74.33 15.80
C ILE A 47 -23.99 72.92 15.48
N HIS A 48 -25.07 72.74 14.72
CA HIS A 48 -25.64 71.42 14.38
C HIS A 48 -25.97 71.32 12.88
N PRO A 49 -25.63 70.22 12.20
CA PRO A 49 -26.04 69.97 10.83
C PRO A 49 -27.57 69.85 10.73
N SER A 50 -28.15 70.48 9.69
CA SER A 50 -29.58 70.34 9.44
C SER A 50 -29.94 68.87 9.05
N LYS A 51 -31.21 68.46 9.28
CA LYS A 51 -31.67 67.15 8.83
C LYS A 51 -31.43 66.91 7.34
N ARG A 52 -31.48 67.96 6.52
CA ARG A 52 -31.21 67.93 5.09
C ARG A 52 -29.73 67.65 4.80
N ASP A 53 -28.80 68.22 5.57
CA ASP A 53 -27.38 68.02 5.39
C ASP A 53 -26.99 66.57 5.80
N ILE A 54 -27.58 66.04 6.86
CA ILE A 54 -27.39 64.62 7.24
C ILE A 54 -27.90 63.71 6.14
N TYR A 55 -29.09 63.96 5.60
CA TYR A 55 -29.68 63.19 4.53
C TYR A 55 -28.77 63.18 3.26
N ILE A 56 -28.27 64.33 2.84
CA ILE A 56 -27.35 64.46 1.70
C ILE A 56 -26.10 63.59 1.92
N ARG A 57 -25.49 63.58 3.11
CA ARG A 57 -24.31 62.76 3.44
C ARG A 57 -24.60 61.30 3.33
N ILE A 58 -25.71 60.86 3.92
CA ILE A 58 -26.15 59.46 3.86
C ILE A 58 -26.37 59.04 2.41
N VAL A 59 -27.13 59.87 1.66
CA VAL A 59 -27.36 59.59 0.21
C VAL A 59 -26.09 59.51 -0.57
N THR A 60 -25.14 60.43 -0.32
CA THR A 60 -23.84 60.40 -1.00
C THR A 60 -23.06 59.10 -0.72
N LEU A 61 -23.02 58.67 0.55
CA LEU A 61 -22.33 57.42 0.89
C LEU A 61 -23.05 56.22 0.28
N ILE A 62 -24.39 56.21 0.27
CA ILE A 62 -25.16 55.16 -0.39
C ILE A 62 -24.90 55.12 -1.89
N VAL A 63 -24.84 56.27 -2.55
CA VAL A 63 -24.54 56.37 -3.98
C VAL A 63 -23.13 55.87 -4.27
N ILE A 64 -22.13 56.24 -3.44
CA ILE A 64 -20.77 55.67 -3.58
C ILE A 64 -20.76 54.14 -3.44
N ALA A 65 -21.49 53.63 -2.45
CA ALA A 65 -21.59 52.18 -2.23
C ALA A 65 -22.30 51.46 -3.39
N ILE A 66 -23.37 52.05 -3.92
CA ILE A 66 -24.08 51.52 -5.10
C ILE A 66 -23.18 51.54 -6.33
N ILE A 67 -22.47 52.62 -6.58
CA ILE A 67 -21.56 52.71 -7.73
C ILE A 67 -20.45 51.67 -7.60
N ALA A 68 -19.79 51.59 -6.45
CA ALA A 68 -18.73 50.63 -6.20
C ALA A 68 -19.28 49.18 -6.34
N GLY A 69 -20.43 48.89 -5.75
CA GLY A 69 -21.06 47.59 -5.88
C GLY A 69 -21.48 47.23 -7.30
N SER A 70 -22.03 48.23 -8.06
CA SER A 70 -22.40 48.01 -9.46
C SER A 70 -21.17 47.74 -10.34
N ILE A 71 -20.08 48.46 -10.15
CA ILE A 71 -18.81 48.24 -10.86
C ILE A 71 -18.28 46.83 -10.55
N MET A 72 -18.34 46.39 -9.29
CA MET A 72 -17.93 45.04 -8.90
C MET A 72 -18.78 43.96 -9.56
N VAL A 73 -20.12 44.13 -9.57
CA VAL A 73 -21.03 43.15 -10.21
C VAL A 73 -20.77 43.09 -11.72
N VAL A 74 -20.66 44.24 -12.39
CA VAL A 74 -20.37 44.28 -13.84
C VAL A 74 -19.00 43.68 -14.14
N ASN A 75 -18.01 44.00 -13.33
CA ASN A 75 -16.67 43.45 -13.52
C ASN A 75 -16.62 41.95 -13.31
N ASN A 76 -17.31 41.44 -12.28
CA ASN A 76 -17.44 40.00 -12.05
C ASN A 76 -18.13 39.29 -13.21
N SER A 77 -19.22 39.87 -13.72
CA SER A 77 -19.94 39.32 -14.88
C SER A 77 -19.08 39.27 -16.14
N ILE A 78 -18.26 40.32 -16.37
CA ILE A 78 -17.30 40.35 -17.47
C ILE A 78 -16.17 39.34 -17.26
N ALA A 79 -15.67 39.25 -16.02
CA ALA A 79 -14.62 38.28 -15.64
C ALA A 79 -15.10 36.84 -15.80
N ASP A 80 -16.34 36.55 -15.42
CA ASP A 80 -16.94 35.22 -15.59
C ASP A 80 -17.14 34.90 -17.08
N ALA A 81 -17.64 35.85 -17.88
CA ALA A 81 -17.83 35.67 -19.31
C ALA A 81 -16.50 35.49 -20.09
N ARG A 82 -15.39 36.09 -19.58
CA ARG A 82 -14.06 35.99 -20.16
C ARG A 82 -13.06 35.28 -19.25
N LYS A 83 -13.55 34.36 -18.43
CA LYS A 83 -12.77 33.67 -17.41
C LYS A 83 -11.48 33.05 -17.96
N ILE A 84 -11.54 32.41 -19.11
CA ILE A 84 -10.41 31.76 -19.77
C ILE A 84 -9.34 32.80 -20.17
N GLU A 85 -9.77 33.93 -20.76
CA GLU A 85 -8.86 35.01 -21.20
C GLU A 85 -8.13 35.66 -20.01
N TYR A 86 -8.86 35.96 -18.92
CA TYR A 86 -8.29 36.67 -17.77
C TYR A 86 -7.46 35.75 -16.85
N LEU A 87 -7.90 34.50 -16.63
CA LEU A 87 -7.22 33.58 -15.74
C LEU A 87 -6.16 32.72 -16.43
N GLY A 88 -6.25 32.59 -17.77
CA GLY A 88 -5.36 31.74 -18.55
C GLY A 88 -3.88 31.93 -18.24
N PRO A 89 -3.31 33.15 -18.30
CA PRO A 89 -1.89 33.39 -18.02
C PRO A 89 -1.47 32.96 -16.60
N TYR A 90 -2.32 33.20 -15.61
CA TYR A 90 -2.05 32.81 -14.22
C TYR A 90 -2.14 31.29 -14.02
N LYS A 91 -3.13 30.66 -14.67
CA LYS A 91 -3.26 29.22 -14.63
C LYS A 91 -2.13 28.49 -15.35
N ALA A 92 -1.65 29.04 -16.46
CA ALA A 92 -0.47 28.53 -17.14
C ALA A 92 0.77 28.51 -16.22
N GLN A 93 0.99 29.61 -15.47
CA GLN A 93 2.07 29.66 -14.47
C GLN A 93 1.85 28.67 -13.33
N GLN A 94 0.63 28.57 -12.80
CA GLN A 94 0.27 27.61 -11.76
C GLN A 94 0.53 26.19 -12.22
N ILE A 95 0.09 25.80 -13.40
CA ILE A 95 0.31 24.48 -13.99
C ILE A 95 1.82 24.23 -14.12
N GLY A 96 2.58 25.16 -14.74
CA GLY A 96 4.01 24.99 -14.95
C GLY A 96 4.79 24.81 -13.65
N ILE A 97 4.51 25.63 -12.62
CA ILE A 97 5.18 25.56 -11.32
C ILE A 97 4.86 24.21 -10.63
N ASN A 98 3.59 23.83 -10.58
CA ASN A 98 3.21 22.59 -9.90
C ASN A 98 3.74 21.34 -10.62
N ARG A 99 3.76 21.33 -11.95
CA ARG A 99 4.39 20.26 -12.75
C ARG A 99 5.88 20.14 -12.44
N TYR A 100 6.60 21.27 -12.46
CA TYR A 100 8.04 21.29 -12.16
C TYR A 100 8.34 20.82 -10.74
N LEU A 101 7.66 21.37 -9.75
CA LEU A 101 7.85 21.03 -8.35
C LEU A 101 7.42 19.59 -8.04
N GLY A 102 6.34 19.10 -8.65
CA GLY A 102 5.88 17.70 -8.56
C GLY A 102 6.72 16.73 -9.38
N GLN A 103 7.67 17.20 -10.22
CA GLN A 103 8.43 16.37 -11.17
C GLN A 103 7.52 15.59 -12.13
N LEU A 104 6.37 16.14 -12.50
CA LEU A 104 5.38 15.46 -13.32
C LEU A 104 5.85 15.25 -14.76
N ASP A 105 6.81 16.07 -15.23
CA ASP A 105 7.40 15.92 -16.56
C ASP A 105 8.32 14.69 -16.69
N GLN A 106 8.65 14.05 -15.56
CA GLN A 106 9.38 12.78 -15.53
C GLN A 106 8.45 11.56 -15.65
N ILE A 107 7.14 11.76 -15.54
CA ILE A 107 6.15 10.68 -15.72
C ILE A 107 5.93 10.47 -17.21
N SER A 108 6.23 9.26 -17.67
CA SER A 108 5.98 8.87 -19.07
C SER A 108 4.51 8.55 -19.27
N VAL A 109 3.84 9.24 -20.18
CA VAL A 109 2.46 8.92 -20.59
C VAL A 109 2.52 8.00 -21.79
N VAL A 110 1.92 6.82 -21.67
CA VAL A 110 1.89 5.77 -22.70
C VAL A 110 0.45 5.50 -23.09
N PRO A 111 0.05 5.71 -24.36
CA PRO A 111 -1.30 5.36 -24.79
C PRO A 111 -1.57 3.87 -24.61
N HIS A 112 -2.63 3.53 -23.90
CA HIS A 112 -3.05 2.15 -23.63
C HIS A 112 -4.34 1.84 -24.37
N ASN A 113 -4.21 1.22 -25.53
CA ASN A 113 -5.37 0.81 -26.33
C ASN A 113 -5.89 -0.53 -25.80
N VAL A 114 -6.98 -0.49 -25.07
CA VAL A 114 -7.70 -1.68 -24.65
C VAL A 114 -8.25 -2.39 -25.90
N LYS A 115 -7.86 -3.63 -26.10
CA LYS A 115 -8.33 -4.47 -27.20
C LYS A 115 -8.98 -5.71 -26.65
N ILE A 116 -10.15 -6.02 -27.16
CA ILE A 116 -10.79 -7.30 -26.90
C ILE A 116 -10.34 -8.26 -28.01
N SER A 117 -9.65 -9.32 -27.61
CA SER A 117 -9.16 -10.33 -28.53
C SER A 117 -9.70 -11.70 -28.10
N PRO A 118 -10.84 -12.16 -28.64
CA PRO A 118 -11.33 -13.51 -28.37
C PRO A 118 -10.26 -14.55 -28.70
N VAL A 119 -10.14 -15.54 -27.85
CA VAL A 119 -9.24 -16.68 -28.05
C VAL A 119 -10.08 -17.86 -28.51
N SER A 120 -9.69 -18.55 -29.58
CA SER A 120 -10.42 -19.74 -30.01
C SER A 120 -10.53 -20.77 -28.87
N PRO A 121 -11.70 -21.39 -28.67
CA PRO A 121 -11.93 -22.27 -27.52
C PRO A 121 -10.90 -23.37 -27.33
N ASP A 122 -10.43 -23.96 -28.43
CA ASP A 122 -9.38 -24.97 -28.47
C ASP A 122 -7.98 -24.47 -28.09
N GLN A 123 -7.78 -23.14 -28.07
CA GLN A 123 -6.49 -22.51 -27.76
C GLN A 123 -6.46 -21.87 -26.37
N ILE A 124 -7.58 -21.81 -25.66
CA ILE A 124 -7.66 -21.13 -24.35
C ILE A 124 -6.65 -21.72 -23.36
N SER A 125 -6.57 -23.04 -23.26
CA SER A 125 -5.62 -23.70 -22.37
C SER A 125 -4.16 -23.36 -22.68
N ASN A 126 -3.82 -23.35 -23.97
CA ASN A 126 -2.47 -22.97 -24.42
C ASN A 126 -2.19 -21.49 -24.16
N TYR A 127 -3.18 -20.63 -24.33
CA TYR A 127 -3.05 -19.19 -24.07
C TYR A 127 -2.85 -18.92 -22.59
N VAL A 128 -3.58 -19.59 -21.72
CA VAL A 128 -3.40 -19.51 -20.25
C VAL A 128 -1.99 -19.99 -19.88
N ALA A 129 -1.58 -21.17 -20.37
CA ALA A 129 -0.25 -21.73 -20.09
C ALA A 129 0.90 -20.83 -20.56
N ALA A 130 0.74 -20.19 -21.72
CA ALA A 130 1.74 -19.25 -22.25
C ALA A 130 1.88 -17.95 -21.42
N ASN A 131 0.93 -17.66 -20.53
CA ASN A 131 0.94 -16.49 -19.66
C ASN A 131 1.02 -16.85 -18.16
N ASN A 132 1.40 -18.05 -17.82
CA ASN A 132 1.55 -18.47 -16.43
C ASN A 132 2.60 -17.65 -15.68
N ASP A 133 3.60 -17.10 -16.38
CA ASP A 133 4.59 -16.20 -15.78
C ASP A 133 3.97 -14.99 -15.07
N VAL A 134 2.82 -14.51 -15.54
CA VAL A 134 2.05 -13.43 -14.90
C VAL A 134 0.95 -13.99 -13.99
N LEU A 135 0.25 -15.04 -14.42
CA LEU A 135 -0.88 -15.61 -13.67
C LEU A 135 -0.45 -16.19 -12.32
N ASP A 136 0.74 -16.80 -12.24
CA ASP A 136 1.33 -17.29 -10.98
C ASP A 136 1.73 -16.15 -10.03
N LYS A 137 1.84 -14.91 -10.55
CA LYS A 137 2.20 -13.71 -9.80
C LYS A 137 1.00 -12.84 -9.43
N VAL A 138 -0.21 -13.25 -9.75
CA VAL A 138 -1.42 -12.54 -9.33
C VAL A 138 -1.52 -12.56 -7.82
N ARG A 139 -1.55 -11.37 -7.20
CA ARG A 139 -1.75 -11.23 -5.76
C ARG A 139 -3.22 -11.52 -5.43
N VAL A 140 -3.45 -12.58 -4.68
CA VAL A 140 -4.79 -13.04 -4.30
C VAL A 140 -5.16 -12.63 -2.88
N TRP A 141 -4.16 -12.44 -2.00
CA TRP A 141 -4.41 -12.03 -0.62
C TRP A 141 -4.19 -10.55 -0.45
N ASP A 142 -5.20 -9.86 0.09
CA ASP A 142 -5.14 -8.46 0.48
C ASP A 142 -4.71 -8.30 1.95
N TRP A 143 -4.52 -7.06 2.38
CA TRP A 143 -4.07 -6.71 3.72
C TRP A 143 -4.97 -7.30 4.81
N ASP A 144 -6.30 -7.08 4.70
CA ASP A 144 -7.28 -7.53 5.69
C ASP A 144 -7.38 -9.05 5.78
N ALA A 145 -7.38 -9.75 4.62
CA ALA A 145 -7.45 -11.19 4.56
C ALA A 145 -6.18 -11.84 5.12
N ALA A 146 -5.01 -11.28 4.78
CA ALA A 146 -3.74 -11.73 5.32
C ALA A 146 -3.67 -11.53 6.83
N PHE A 147 -4.05 -10.35 7.34
CA PHE A 147 -4.12 -10.09 8.77
C PHE A 147 -5.09 -11.04 9.48
N ALA A 148 -6.31 -11.20 8.95
CA ALA A 148 -7.30 -12.10 9.55
C ALA A 148 -6.80 -13.55 9.64
N LYS A 149 -6.04 -13.99 8.64
CA LYS A 149 -5.44 -15.33 8.63
C LYS A 149 -4.25 -15.45 9.57
N LEU A 150 -3.44 -14.40 9.75
CA LEU A 150 -2.31 -14.38 10.68
C LEU A 150 -2.73 -14.16 12.14
N LYS A 151 -3.87 -13.54 12.39
CA LYS A 151 -4.33 -13.18 13.74
C LYS A 151 -4.37 -14.34 14.75
N PRO A 152 -4.81 -15.57 14.42
CA PRO A 152 -4.72 -16.70 15.33
C PRO A 152 -3.28 -17.05 15.72
N GLU A 153 -2.33 -16.93 14.79
CA GLU A 153 -0.91 -17.18 15.05
C GLU A 153 -0.30 -16.10 15.97
N ILE A 154 -0.70 -14.84 15.79
CA ILE A 154 -0.32 -13.75 16.69
C ILE A 154 -0.77 -14.04 18.11
N GLY A 155 -2.00 -14.53 18.29
CA GLY A 155 -2.56 -14.88 19.58
C GLY A 155 -1.84 -16.04 20.30
N LEU A 156 -0.99 -16.80 19.61
CA LEU A 156 -0.16 -17.85 20.20
C LEU A 156 1.17 -17.31 20.73
N ILE A 157 1.58 -16.09 20.33
CA ILE A 157 2.83 -15.46 20.80
C ILE A 157 2.51 -14.71 22.09
N PRO A 158 3.13 -15.05 23.22
CA PRO A 158 2.78 -14.42 24.48
C PRO A 158 3.30 -12.97 24.54
N TYR A 159 2.48 -12.08 25.11
CA TYR A 159 2.83 -10.72 25.49
C TYR A 159 3.21 -9.80 24.33
N VAL A 160 2.68 -10.10 23.15
CA VAL A 160 2.79 -9.25 21.95
C VAL A 160 1.41 -8.90 21.42
N ASP A 161 1.37 -7.84 20.64
CA ASP A 161 0.22 -7.46 19.82
C ASP A 161 0.68 -7.14 18.41
N PHE A 162 -0.26 -7.14 17.50
CA PHE A 162 -0.06 -6.74 16.12
C PHE A 162 0.26 -5.24 16.03
N GLU A 163 1.23 -4.89 15.18
CA GLU A 163 1.52 -3.49 14.86
C GLU A 163 1.10 -3.15 13.43
N ASP A 164 1.73 -3.76 12.44
CA ASP A 164 1.44 -3.50 11.03
C ASP A 164 1.64 -4.76 10.17
N ASN A 165 1.16 -4.71 8.93
CA ASN A 165 1.24 -5.81 7.98
C ASN A 165 1.65 -5.28 6.59
N ASP A 166 2.90 -5.44 6.26
CA ASP A 166 3.51 -4.94 5.03
C ASP A 166 3.63 -6.00 3.94
N ILE A 167 3.50 -5.55 2.69
CA ILE A 167 3.82 -6.41 1.55
C ILE A 167 5.29 -6.26 1.17
N LEU A 168 6.01 -7.36 1.18
CA LEU A 168 7.44 -7.45 0.89
C LEU A 168 7.71 -8.40 -0.26
N ARG A 169 8.83 -8.19 -0.95
CA ARG A 169 9.31 -9.13 -1.97
C ARG A 169 10.58 -9.85 -1.50
N PHE A 170 10.52 -11.19 -1.52
CA PHE A 170 11.66 -12.07 -1.30
C PHE A 170 11.76 -13.10 -2.42
N ASN A 171 12.93 -13.27 -3.02
CA ASN A 171 13.17 -14.25 -4.08
C ASN A 171 12.10 -14.26 -5.19
N ASP A 172 11.73 -13.05 -5.64
CA ASP A 172 10.70 -12.82 -6.67
C ASP A 172 9.31 -13.37 -6.28
N THR A 173 8.99 -13.40 -4.98
CA THR A 173 7.66 -13.74 -4.43
C THR A 173 7.23 -12.68 -3.43
N LEU A 174 5.94 -12.34 -3.43
CA LEU A 174 5.38 -11.36 -2.52
C LEU A 174 4.83 -12.03 -1.26
N TYR A 175 5.16 -11.45 -0.12
CA TYR A 175 4.71 -11.90 1.19
C TYR A 175 4.07 -10.75 1.96
N TRP A 176 2.94 -11.01 2.60
CA TRP A 176 2.45 -10.19 3.68
C TRP A 176 3.26 -10.53 4.94
N THR A 177 3.78 -9.51 5.59
CA THR A 177 4.61 -9.66 6.79
C THR A 177 4.01 -8.83 7.91
N ALA A 178 3.42 -9.52 8.88
CA ALA A 178 2.93 -8.89 10.10
C ALA A 178 4.08 -8.66 11.07
N SER A 179 4.23 -7.43 11.55
CA SER A 179 5.16 -7.05 12.61
C SER A 179 4.47 -6.99 13.97
N MET A 180 5.25 -7.25 15.03
CA MET A 180 4.76 -7.34 16.40
C MET A 180 5.38 -6.27 17.29
N LYS A 181 4.59 -5.80 18.25
CA LYS A 181 5.01 -4.92 19.33
C LYS A 181 4.87 -5.59 20.69
N PRO A 182 5.74 -5.28 21.68
CA PRO A 182 5.59 -5.80 23.04
C PRO A 182 4.48 -5.03 23.77
N ILE A 183 3.67 -5.77 24.51
CA ILE A 183 2.62 -5.21 25.36
C ILE A 183 2.78 -5.66 26.81
N LEU A 184 2.28 -4.84 27.72
CA LEU A 184 2.20 -5.22 29.12
C LEU A 184 0.91 -6.04 29.34
N PRO A 185 1.02 -7.28 29.89
CA PRO A 185 -0.16 -8.09 30.17
C PRO A 185 -1.10 -7.41 31.17
N SER A 186 -2.40 -7.54 30.95
CA SER A 186 -3.41 -7.01 31.86
C SER A 186 -3.39 -7.65 33.26
N SER A 187 -2.72 -8.79 33.41
CA SER A 187 -2.51 -9.48 34.68
C SER A 187 -1.42 -8.88 35.56
N VAL A 188 -0.63 -7.95 35.04
CA VAL A 188 0.43 -7.25 35.81
C VAL A 188 -0.23 -6.32 36.81
N SER A 189 0.04 -6.52 38.11
CA SER A 189 -0.47 -5.64 39.15
C SER A 189 0.14 -4.23 39.09
N ALA A 190 -0.59 -3.24 39.56
CA ALA A 190 -0.21 -1.84 39.43
C ALA A 190 1.18 -1.53 40.06
N GLU A 191 1.53 -2.20 41.18
CA GLU A 191 2.82 -2.04 41.86
C GLU A 191 3.99 -2.61 41.02
N ASN A 192 3.73 -3.53 40.10
CA ASN A 192 4.76 -4.19 39.30
C ASN A 192 4.88 -3.63 37.87
N VAL A 193 4.04 -2.69 37.48
CA VAL A 193 4.02 -2.10 36.12
C VAL A 193 5.38 -1.54 35.75
N TRP A 194 5.98 -0.68 36.65
CA TRP A 194 7.26 -0.05 36.38
C TRP A 194 8.36 -1.08 36.09
N TYR A 195 8.46 -2.13 36.94
CA TYR A 195 9.47 -3.15 36.74
C TYR A 195 9.25 -3.96 35.46
N ASN A 196 8.03 -4.38 35.25
CA ASN A 196 7.70 -5.25 34.11
C ASN A 196 7.91 -4.55 32.76
N GLN A 197 7.49 -3.29 32.62
CA GLN A 197 7.63 -2.56 31.37
C GLN A 197 9.08 -2.20 31.00
N HIS A 198 9.96 -2.07 32.01
CA HIS A 198 11.34 -1.62 31.80
C HIS A 198 12.36 -2.76 31.81
N PHE A 199 12.04 -3.90 32.45
CA PHE A 199 12.99 -4.98 32.63
C PHE A 199 12.53 -6.33 32.11
N VAL A 200 11.23 -6.60 31.99
CA VAL A 200 10.69 -7.91 31.61
C VAL A 200 10.21 -7.93 30.18
N TYR A 201 9.22 -7.11 29.83
CA TYR A 201 8.60 -7.08 28.51
C TYR A 201 9.32 -6.10 27.59
N THR A 202 10.63 -6.26 27.45
CA THR A 202 11.51 -5.30 26.79
C THR A 202 11.65 -5.50 25.29
N HIS A 203 11.27 -6.68 24.77
CA HIS A 203 11.50 -7.06 23.38
C HIS A 203 10.43 -8.04 22.89
N VAL A 204 10.49 -8.34 21.61
CA VAL A 204 9.69 -9.38 20.96
C VAL A 204 10.63 -10.44 20.41
N ASP A 205 10.51 -11.69 20.82
CA ASP A 205 11.39 -12.79 20.40
C ASP A 205 11.13 -13.22 18.94
N ASN A 206 9.86 -13.31 18.55
CA ASN A 206 9.43 -13.66 17.20
C ASN A 206 8.61 -12.53 16.63
N GLY A 207 9.30 -11.49 16.16
CA GLY A 207 8.69 -10.22 15.79
C GLY A 207 7.99 -10.20 14.42
N PHE A 208 8.05 -11.29 13.65
CA PHE A 208 7.50 -11.31 12.29
C PHE A 208 6.74 -12.59 11.99
N LEU A 209 5.56 -12.47 11.41
CA LEU A 209 4.80 -13.56 10.81
C LEU A 209 4.60 -13.27 9.33
N THR A 210 4.71 -14.30 8.50
CA THR A 210 4.68 -14.15 7.05
C THR A 210 3.66 -15.05 6.37
N LEU A 211 3.02 -14.50 5.34
CA LEU A 211 2.02 -15.17 4.52
C LEU A 211 2.30 -14.90 3.05
N ASP A 212 2.34 -15.95 2.23
CA ASP A 212 2.47 -15.81 0.77
C ASP A 212 1.25 -15.07 0.21
N ALA A 213 1.48 -13.95 -0.48
CA ALA A 213 0.42 -13.08 -0.99
C ALA A 213 -0.32 -13.66 -2.22
N HIS A 214 0.23 -14.71 -2.85
CA HIS A 214 -0.37 -15.36 -4.01
C HIS A 214 -1.31 -16.50 -3.62
N ASN A 215 -0.93 -17.33 -2.64
CA ASN A 215 -1.68 -18.52 -2.28
C ASN A 215 -2.21 -18.53 -0.82
N GLY A 216 -1.75 -17.59 0.00
CA GLY A 216 -2.15 -17.45 1.40
C GLY A 216 -1.54 -18.46 2.36
N THR A 217 -0.49 -19.17 1.96
CA THR A 217 0.23 -20.08 2.85
C THR A 217 1.00 -19.30 3.91
N ILE A 218 0.82 -19.65 5.17
CA ILE A 218 1.62 -19.11 6.26
C ILE A 218 3.01 -19.74 6.19
N VAL A 219 4.02 -18.90 5.99
CA VAL A 219 5.42 -19.29 5.85
C VAL A 219 6.14 -19.01 7.17
N ASP A 220 6.98 -19.95 7.62
CA ASP A 220 7.79 -19.72 8.79
C ASP A 220 8.77 -18.55 8.55
N SER A 221 8.57 -17.47 9.29
CA SER A 221 9.37 -16.25 9.12
C SER A 221 10.87 -16.46 9.29
N SER A 222 11.33 -17.55 9.92
CA SER A 222 12.75 -17.92 10.00
C SER A 222 13.39 -18.26 8.66
N GLN A 223 12.58 -18.58 7.65
CA GLN A 223 13.06 -18.81 6.30
C GLN A 223 13.44 -17.50 5.60
N LEU A 224 12.79 -16.39 5.98
CA LEU A 224 13.05 -15.06 5.45
C LEU A 224 13.97 -14.26 6.39
N PHE A 225 13.65 -14.22 7.67
CA PHE A 225 14.38 -13.45 8.68
C PHE A 225 15.08 -14.39 9.67
N LYS A 226 16.40 -14.49 9.60
CA LYS A 226 17.15 -15.28 10.58
C LYS A 226 17.18 -14.63 11.95
N GLN A 227 17.34 -13.31 12.00
CA GLN A 227 17.23 -12.50 13.20
C GLN A 227 15.82 -11.93 13.28
N ARG A 228 15.01 -12.37 14.25
CA ARG A 228 13.59 -12.01 14.41
C ARG A 228 13.29 -11.26 15.70
N VAL A 229 14.28 -11.14 16.56
CA VAL A 229 14.13 -10.42 17.84
C VAL A 229 14.10 -8.92 17.59
N ILE A 230 13.11 -8.23 18.14
CA ILE A 230 12.95 -6.78 18.01
C ILE A 230 13.16 -6.14 19.38
N TYR A 231 14.19 -5.30 19.52
CA TYR A 231 14.40 -4.38 20.64
C TYR A 231 14.07 -2.94 20.25
N TYR A 232 14.16 -2.62 18.96
CA TYR A 232 13.83 -1.33 18.35
C TYR A 232 12.81 -1.56 17.25
N GLY A 233 11.60 -1.06 17.44
CA GLY A 233 10.45 -1.30 16.54
C GLY A 233 9.42 -0.18 16.63
N GLU A 234 8.18 -0.49 16.32
CA GLU A 234 7.08 0.46 16.28
C GLU A 234 6.06 0.14 17.37
N GLY A 235 5.51 1.17 17.98
CA GLY A 235 4.37 1.06 18.88
C GLY A 235 4.58 0.31 20.20
N GLY A 236 3.49 0.08 20.93
CA GLY A 236 3.49 -0.66 22.18
C GLY A 236 4.50 -0.13 23.22
N LEU A 237 5.25 -1.03 23.87
CA LEU A 237 6.27 -0.64 24.82
C LEU A 237 7.58 -0.11 24.18
N PHE A 238 7.66 -0.04 22.85
CA PHE A 238 8.77 0.67 22.19
C PHE A 238 8.56 2.19 22.27
N SER A 239 7.31 2.65 22.23
CA SER A 239 6.97 4.07 22.30
C SER A 239 7.04 4.56 23.75
N ASP A 240 7.74 5.68 23.97
CA ASP A 240 7.89 6.37 25.26
C ASP A 240 8.44 5.53 26.42
N THR A 241 8.81 4.25 26.17
CA THR A 241 9.28 3.34 27.21
C THR A 241 10.75 2.99 26.98
N TRP A 242 11.60 3.36 27.92
CA TRP A 242 12.98 2.88 27.97
C TRP A 242 13.03 1.44 28.52
N SER A 243 14.05 0.69 28.17
CA SER A 243 14.35 -0.61 28.78
C SER A 243 15.75 -0.61 29.40
N ALA A 244 15.96 -1.43 30.40
CA ALA A 244 17.23 -1.51 31.08
C ALA A 244 17.51 -2.88 31.68
N TYR A 245 18.76 -3.12 32.01
CA TYR A 245 19.21 -4.25 32.84
C TYR A 245 20.48 -3.88 33.61
N PRO A 246 20.73 -4.51 34.81
CA PRO A 246 21.96 -4.30 35.54
C PRO A 246 23.16 -4.90 34.80
N VAL A 247 24.23 -4.13 34.65
CA VAL A 247 25.46 -4.58 33.98
C VAL A 247 26.18 -5.64 34.84
N GLY A 248 26.63 -6.71 34.19
CA GLY A 248 27.35 -7.81 34.84
C GLY A 248 26.49 -8.82 35.60
N ARG A 249 25.15 -8.65 35.58
CA ARG A 249 24.22 -9.69 36.05
C ARG A 249 23.63 -10.42 34.85
N THR A 250 23.52 -11.74 34.93
CA THR A 250 22.65 -12.50 34.05
C THR A 250 21.22 -12.04 34.32
N SER A 251 20.60 -11.38 33.36
CA SER A 251 19.22 -10.94 33.50
C SER A 251 18.31 -12.18 33.52
N THR A 252 17.82 -12.53 34.70
CA THR A 252 16.73 -13.51 34.85
C THR A 252 15.36 -12.83 34.74
N ALA A 253 15.37 -11.52 34.47
CA ALA A 253 14.17 -10.68 34.50
C ALA A 253 13.50 -10.57 33.15
N GLU A 254 14.25 -10.62 32.04
CA GLU A 254 13.65 -10.54 30.70
C GLU A 254 12.78 -11.76 30.36
N LEU A 255 11.79 -11.54 29.50
CA LEU A 255 10.91 -12.59 29.02
C LEU A 255 11.74 -13.74 28.41
N ASN A 256 11.34 -14.97 28.69
CA ASN A 256 12.02 -16.19 28.23
C ASN A 256 13.50 -16.34 28.65
N ASN A 257 13.91 -15.68 29.73
CA ASN A 257 15.31 -15.62 30.20
C ASN A 257 16.28 -15.10 29.10
N ALA A 258 15.79 -14.26 28.20
CA ALA A 258 16.62 -13.62 27.21
C ALA A 258 17.64 -12.69 27.89
N THR A 259 18.83 -12.61 27.30
CA THR A 259 19.85 -11.65 27.71
C THR A 259 20.25 -10.85 26.48
N TYR A 260 20.06 -9.55 26.56
CA TYR A 260 20.52 -8.66 25.50
C TYR A 260 22.04 -8.68 25.39
N SER A 261 22.56 -9.01 24.22
CA SER A 261 24.00 -9.07 23.94
C SER A 261 24.44 -8.08 22.85
N GLY A 262 23.56 -7.14 22.49
CA GLY A 262 23.80 -6.17 21.42
C GLY A 262 24.64 -4.96 21.89
N THR A 263 24.77 -4.01 20.97
CA THR A 263 25.52 -2.75 21.16
C THR A 263 24.62 -1.52 21.26
N GLY A 264 23.30 -1.70 21.23
CA GLY A 264 22.34 -0.61 21.39
C GLY A 264 22.25 -0.18 22.86
N GLY A 265 21.99 1.10 23.12
CA GLY A 265 21.94 1.66 24.45
C GLY A 265 23.29 2.09 24.98
N LEU A 266 23.36 2.35 26.29
CA LEU A 266 24.60 2.75 26.98
C LEU A 266 24.57 2.36 28.45
N ASP A 267 25.78 2.12 29.02
CA ASP A 267 25.96 1.87 30.43
C ASP A 267 26.02 3.19 31.20
N VAL A 268 25.21 3.32 32.23
CA VAL A 268 25.11 4.50 33.07
C VAL A 268 25.39 4.12 34.53
N SER A 269 26.43 4.70 35.12
CA SER A 269 26.80 4.46 36.51
C SER A 269 26.14 5.47 37.45
N PRO A 270 25.92 5.10 38.71
CA PRO A 270 25.54 6.06 39.74
C PRO A 270 26.55 7.21 39.87
N PRO A 271 26.14 8.46 40.13
CA PRO A 271 24.77 8.92 40.38
C PRO A 271 23.97 9.25 39.10
N ALA A 272 24.56 9.14 37.93
CA ALA A 272 23.88 9.53 36.68
C ALA A 272 22.66 8.62 36.36
N SER A 273 22.73 7.32 36.66
CA SER A 273 21.58 6.40 36.52
C SER A 273 20.40 6.83 37.40
N GLN A 274 20.69 7.26 38.61
CA GLN A 274 19.68 7.70 39.60
C GLN A 274 19.07 9.06 39.23
N LEU A 275 19.82 9.93 38.56
CA LEU A 275 19.32 11.18 38.02
C LEU A 275 18.41 10.93 36.79
N PHE A 276 18.70 9.88 36.05
CA PHE A 276 17.85 9.46 34.93
C PHE A 276 16.52 8.89 35.42
N GLU A 277 16.56 7.98 36.41
CA GLU A 277 15.42 7.32 37.01
C GLU A 277 15.56 7.19 38.51
N PRO A 278 14.82 7.97 39.33
CA PRO A 278 14.93 7.98 40.77
C PRO A 278 14.74 6.62 41.44
N ASN A 279 13.95 5.72 40.86
CA ASN A 279 13.73 4.39 41.41
C ASN A 279 15.02 3.56 41.51
N PHE A 280 16.05 3.91 40.73
CA PHE A 280 17.37 3.26 40.86
C PHE A 280 18.09 3.52 42.17
N PHE A 281 17.70 4.56 42.93
CA PHE A 281 18.20 4.72 44.30
C PHE A 281 17.83 3.53 45.20
N LEU A 282 16.67 2.94 44.99
CA LEU A 282 16.17 1.84 45.79
C LEU A 282 16.54 0.48 45.18
N SER A 283 16.41 0.36 43.87
CA SER A 283 16.53 -0.94 43.16
C SER A 283 18.00 -1.29 42.84
N TYR A 284 18.79 -0.31 42.43
CA TYR A 284 20.18 -0.48 41.97
C TYR A 284 21.06 0.67 42.41
N PRO A 285 21.32 0.80 43.76
CA PRO A 285 21.98 1.98 44.30
C PRO A 285 23.47 2.09 43.92
N THR A 286 24.14 1.00 43.61
CA THR A 286 25.58 0.95 43.36
C THR A 286 25.98 0.36 42.03
N GLU A 287 25.07 -0.33 41.33
CA GLU A 287 25.36 -1.02 40.10
C GLU A 287 25.20 -0.09 38.87
N PRO A 288 26.06 -0.19 37.86
CA PRO A 288 25.83 0.40 36.58
C PRO A 288 24.62 -0.28 35.89
N ILE A 289 23.82 0.53 35.22
CA ILE A 289 22.62 0.10 34.51
C ILE A 289 22.83 0.33 33.00
N HIS A 290 22.57 -0.68 32.20
CA HIS A 290 22.48 -0.55 30.77
C HIS A 290 21.08 -0.04 30.39
N ILE A 291 21.00 1.08 29.69
CA ILE A 291 19.73 1.75 29.34
C ILE A 291 19.62 1.88 27.85
N MET A 292 18.48 1.43 27.29
CA MET A 292 18.07 1.60 25.90
C MET A 292 16.90 2.58 25.81
N ARG A 293 17.07 3.67 25.08
CA ARG A 293 16.06 4.74 24.88
C ARG A 293 15.75 4.93 23.41
N TYR A 294 14.63 5.63 23.15
CA TYR A 294 14.18 5.90 21.79
C TYR A 294 14.15 4.60 20.98
N ARG A 295 13.41 3.64 21.52
CA ARG A 295 13.26 2.31 20.92
C ARG A 295 12.22 2.29 19.82
N ASP A 296 11.25 3.22 19.86
CA ASP A 296 10.38 3.51 18.73
C ASP A 296 11.22 4.13 17.60
N ILE A 297 11.14 3.53 16.41
CA ILE A 297 12.01 3.89 15.29
C ILE A 297 11.66 5.26 14.68
N HIS A 298 10.40 5.68 14.74
CA HIS A 298 9.98 6.99 14.25
C HIS A 298 10.46 8.10 15.19
N ASP A 299 10.27 7.94 16.50
CA ASP A 299 10.79 8.86 17.52
C ASP A 299 12.32 8.96 17.45
N ARG A 300 12.97 7.80 17.24
CA ARG A 300 14.41 7.72 17.06
C ARG A 300 14.89 8.51 15.85
N MET A 301 14.24 8.32 14.72
CA MET A 301 14.58 9.00 13.49
C MET A 301 14.27 10.49 13.55
N GLN A 302 13.15 10.88 14.14
CA GLN A 302 12.81 12.29 14.35
C GLN A 302 13.83 13.00 15.23
N LEU A 303 14.36 12.33 16.25
CA LEU A 303 15.42 12.88 17.11
C LEU A 303 16.75 13.01 16.37
N LEU A 304 17.16 11.97 15.63
CA LEU A 304 18.47 11.93 14.96
C LEU A 304 18.52 12.79 13.69
N TYR A 305 17.42 12.79 12.94
CA TYR A 305 17.33 13.41 11.60
C TYR A 305 16.01 14.20 11.43
N PRO A 306 15.79 15.29 12.18
CA PRO A 306 14.53 16.03 12.23
C PRO A 306 14.16 16.77 10.93
N TYR A 307 14.98 16.67 9.91
CA TYR A 307 14.78 17.35 8.62
C TYR A 307 13.94 16.56 7.63
N PHE A 308 13.62 15.30 7.94
CA PHE A 308 12.76 14.47 7.13
C PHE A 308 11.33 14.42 7.67
N GLN A 309 10.41 14.10 6.81
CA GLN A 309 8.99 13.97 7.16
C GLN A 309 8.71 12.53 7.57
N TYR A 310 8.30 12.33 8.81
CA TYR A 310 7.90 11.02 9.36
C TYR A 310 6.38 10.91 9.51
N ASN A 311 5.66 12.01 9.29
CA ASN A 311 4.21 12.07 9.22
C ASN A 311 3.81 12.86 7.97
N LEU A 312 3.02 12.26 7.12
CA LEU A 312 2.51 12.88 5.90
C LEU A 312 0.98 12.80 5.89
N PHE A 313 0.34 13.94 5.67
CA PHE A 313 -1.13 14.04 5.56
C PHE A 313 -1.91 13.43 6.74
N GLY A 314 -1.32 13.39 7.93
CA GLY A 314 -1.94 12.86 9.15
C GLY A 314 -1.68 11.37 9.40
N THR A 315 -0.93 10.70 8.53
CA THR A 315 -0.49 9.30 8.70
C THR A 315 1.01 9.24 8.93
N GLN A 316 1.44 8.27 9.70
CA GLN A 316 2.85 7.95 9.88
C GLN A 316 3.39 7.31 8.59
N VAL A 317 4.61 7.67 8.20
CA VAL A 317 5.26 7.09 7.03
C VAL A 317 5.60 5.64 7.32
N SER A 318 5.17 4.73 6.44
CA SER A 318 5.36 3.29 6.62
C SER A 318 6.83 2.90 6.59
N SER A 319 7.24 2.00 7.47
CA SER A 319 8.54 1.35 7.48
C SER A 319 8.39 -0.14 7.22
N LEU A 320 9.39 -0.76 6.58
CA LEU A 320 9.33 -2.14 6.12
C LEU A 320 10.44 -2.98 6.75
N PRO A 321 10.18 -4.21 7.19
CA PRO A 321 11.24 -5.12 7.59
C PRO A 321 11.99 -5.67 6.36
N VAL A 322 13.32 -5.53 6.37
CA VAL A 322 14.22 -6.05 5.33
C VAL A 322 15.40 -6.78 5.97
N THR A 323 16.07 -7.67 5.22
CA THR A 323 17.18 -8.45 5.79
C THR A 323 18.34 -8.62 4.82
N ASP A 324 19.56 -8.65 5.36
CA ASP A 324 20.78 -9.02 4.64
C ASP A 324 21.07 -10.54 4.68
N GLY A 325 20.10 -11.32 5.20
CA GLY A 325 20.23 -12.76 5.41
C GLY A 325 20.82 -13.14 6.79
N HIS A 326 21.30 -12.19 7.56
CA HIS A 326 21.82 -12.37 8.94
C HIS A 326 21.10 -11.48 9.93
N LYS A 327 20.99 -10.18 9.62
CA LYS A 327 20.33 -9.16 10.42
C LYS A 327 19.02 -8.73 9.77
N THR A 328 18.15 -8.19 10.58
CA THR A 328 16.90 -7.57 10.15
C THR A 328 16.95 -6.07 10.44
N TYR A 329 16.43 -5.29 9.51
CA TYR A 329 16.38 -3.84 9.59
C TYR A 329 14.98 -3.35 9.26
N TRP A 330 14.59 -2.24 9.87
CA TRP A 330 13.50 -1.43 9.36
C TRP A 330 14.02 -0.55 8.22
N LEU A 331 13.38 -0.63 7.06
CA LEU A 331 13.63 0.23 5.92
C LEU A 331 12.62 1.39 5.96
N MET A 332 13.08 2.56 6.38
CA MET A 332 12.25 3.76 6.50
C MET A 332 12.62 4.77 5.40
N PRO A 333 11.65 5.26 4.60
CA PRO A 333 11.95 6.25 3.57
C PRO A 333 12.31 7.60 4.18
N LEU A 334 13.31 8.26 3.63
CA LEU A 334 13.75 9.60 3.99
C LEU A 334 13.14 10.61 3.02
N ILE A 335 12.01 11.19 3.40
CA ILE A 335 11.25 12.13 2.59
C ILE A 335 11.50 13.55 3.08
N ALA A 336 12.04 14.40 2.21
CA ALA A 336 12.18 15.82 2.47
C ALA A 336 10.93 16.58 2.01
N GLY A 337 10.40 17.43 2.88
CA GLY A 337 9.29 18.32 2.58
C GLY A 337 9.75 19.77 2.43
N PHE A 338 9.30 20.43 1.36
CA PHE A 338 9.61 21.84 1.11
C PHE A 338 8.37 22.70 1.33
N ASP A 339 8.46 23.65 2.26
CA ASP A 339 7.40 24.63 2.48
C ASP A 339 7.32 25.59 1.28
N THR A 340 6.15 25.63 0.68
CA THR A 340 5.89 26.40 -0.54
C THR A 340 4.94 27.58 -0.32
N LYS A 341 4.65 27.94 0.92
CA LYS A 341 3.74 29.07 1.24
C LYS A 341 4.11 30.35 0.55
N ASN A 342 5.41 30.58 0.34
CA ASN A 342 5.95 31.78 -0.31
C ASN A 342 6.22 31.57 -1.80
N VAL A 343 5.94 30.40 -2.37
CA VAL A 343 6.06 30.17 -3.81
C VAL A 343 4.75 30.56 -4.48
N PRO A 344 4.76 31.56 -5.39
CA PRO A 344 3.55 31.98 -6.09
C PRO A 344 2.90 30.80 -6.82
N TRP A 345 1.58 30.72 -6.78
CA TRP A 345 0.77 29.71 -7.46
C TRP A 345 0.96 28.27 -6.98
N SER A 346 1.74 28.03 -5.93
CA SER A 346 1.86 26.70 -5.34
C SER A 346 0.56 26.28 -4.67
N VAL A 347 0.41 24.97 -4.49
CA VAL A 347 -0.61 24.42 -3.60
C VAL A 347 -0.19 24.57 -2.13
N SER A 348 -1.15 24.53 -1.22
CA SER A 348 -0.91 24.76 0.22
C SER A 348 -0.06 23.66 0.88
N ASN A 349 0.07 22.49 0.25
CA ASN A 349 0.78 21.35 0.79
C ASN A 349 2.28 21.42 0.45
N PRO A 350 3.17 20.89 1.30
CA PRO A 350 4.58 20.82 0.99
C PRO A 350 4.84 19.98 -0.25
N TYR A 351 5.87 20.31 -1.02
CA TYR A 351 6.38 19.45 -2.08
C TYR A 351 7.35 18.44 -1.51
N LEU A 352 7.20 17.20 -1.93
CA LEU A 352 7.90 16.07 -1.35
C LEU A 352 8.99 15.52 -2.27
N ARG A 353 10.10 15.08 -1.66
CA ARG A 353 11.22 14.43 -2.36
C ARG A 353 11.69 13.22 -1.58
N LEU A 354 11.84 12.09 -2.25
CA LEU A 354 12.56 10.95 -1.72
C LEU A 354 14.07 11.27 -1.78
N VAL A 355 14.72 11.31 -0.63
CA VAL A 355 16.17 11.50 -0.54
C VAL A 355 16.88 10.15 -0.53
N GLY A 356 16.29 9.17 0.12
CA GLY A 356 16.86 7.85 0.27
C GLY A 356 16.08 7.03 1.30
N TYR A 357 16.75 6.08 1.92
CA TYR A 357 16.15 5.29 3.00
C TYR A 357 17.08 5.22 4.20
N ALA A 358 16.51 5.03 5.38
CA ALA A 358 17.23 4.63 6.57
C ALA A 358 17.07 3.12 6.79
N LEU A 359 18.17 2.44 7.07
CA LEU A 359 18.19 1.09 7.63
C LEU A 359 18.40 1.21 9.12
N ILE A 360 17.44 0.76 9.91
CA ILE A 360 17.46 0.79 11.37
C ILE A 360 17.53 -0.65 11.86
N ASP A 361 18.65 -1.03 12.46
CA ASP A 361 18.87 -2.39 12.99
C ASP A 361 17.83 -2.69 14.08
N THR A 362 16.98 -3.71 13.89
CA THR A 362 15.89 -4.08 14.81
C THR A 362 16.41 -4.51 16.20
N TYR A 363 17.65 -5.00 16.26
CA TYR A 363 18.26 -5.48 17.50
C TYR A 363 19.06 -4.39 18.22
N ASN A 364 19.86 -3.59 17.47
CA ASN A 364 20.77 -2.62 18.07
C ASN A 364 20.33 -1.15 17.93
N GLY A 365 19.33 -0.86 17.08
CA GLY A 365 18.88 0.50 16.82
C GLY A 365 19.89 1.38 16.07
N ASN A 366 20.91 0.80 15.45
CA ASN A 366 21.87 1.54 14.65
C ASN A 366 21.21 1.99 13.33
N VAL A 367 21.49 3.23 12.93
CA VAL A 367 20.93 3.82 11.72
C VAL A 367 21.98 4.00 10.66
N THR A 368 21.73 3.50 9.46
CA THR A 368 22.54 3.73 8.25
C THR A 368 21.63 4.28 7.16
N MET A 369 22.04 5.36 6.49
CA MET A 369 21.27 5.94 5.41
C MET A 369 21.74 5.43 4.04
N ILE A 370 20.78 5.17 3.14
CA ILE A 370 20.98 4.62 1.81
C ILE A 370 20.64 5.68 0.76
N LYS A 371 21.54 5.88 -0.20
CA LYS A 371 21.30 6.78 -1.34
C LYS A 371 20.44 6.08 -2.39
N THR A 372 19.43 6.79 -2.93
CA THR A 372 18.57 6.26 -4.00
C THR A 372 18.28 7.27 -5.11
N GLY A 373 18.60 8.54 -4.93
CA GLY A 373 18.36 9.60 -5.91
C GLY A 373 19.64 10.31 -6.32
N ASP A 374 19.55 11.12 -7.38
CA ASP A 374 20.67 11.91 -7.94
C ASP A 374 20.22 13.30 -8.39
N ASP A 375 19.17 13.86 -7.77
CA ASP A 375 18.78 15.25 -8.05
C ASP A 375 19.51 16.25 -7.17
N PHE A 376 19.35 17.53 -7.46
CA PHE A 376 20.01 18.63 -6.73
C PHE A 376 19.74 18.58 -5.22
N PHE A 377 18.50 18.30 -4.81
CA PHE A 377 18.13 18.29 -3.39
C PHE A 377 18.67 17.07 -2.67
N THR A 378 18.61 15.90 -3.28
CA THR A 378 19.20 14.69 -2.69
C THR A 378 20.71 14.84 -2.55
N ASN A 379 21.39 15.38 -3.53
CA ASN A 379 22.82 15.65 -3.48
C ASN A 379 23.20 16.68 -2.41
N MET A 380 22.34 17.65 -2.13
CA MET A 380 22.53 18.59 -1.01
C MET A 380 22.56 17.83 0.34
N PHE A 381 21.59 16.94 0.58
CA PHE A 381 21.59 16.10 1.79
C PHE A 381 22.81 15.19 1.84
N TYR A 382 23.18 14.54 0.75
CA TYR A 382 24.36 13.67 0.69
C TYR A 382 25.64 14.42 1.02
N SER A 383 25.81 15.65 0.51
CA SER A 383 26.98 16.47 0.83
C SER A 383 27.03 16.86 2.30
N GLN A 384 25.88 17.12 2.93
CA GLN A 384 25.78 17.52 4.33
C GLN A 384 25.99 16.35 5.29
N TYR A 385 25.50 15.16 4.96
CA TYR A 385 25.56 13.94 5.79
C TYR A 385 26.48 12.88 5.18
N LYS A 386 27.54 13.30 4.54
CA LYS A 386 28.45 12.49 3.72
C LYS A 386 28.86 11.15 4.36
N ASP A 387 29.18 11.17 5.64
CA ASP A 387 29.69 9.99 6.36
C ASP A 387 28.56 9.04 6.84
N LYS A 388 27.29 9.42 6.63
CA LYS A 388 26.11 8.65 7.05
C LYS A 388 25.43 7.92 5.92
N PHE A 389 25.63 8.39 4.67
CA PHE A 389 25.04 7.77 3.49
C PHE A 389 25.99 6.76 2.87
N ILE A 390 25.46 5.59 2.58
CA ILE A 390 26.13 4.56 1.78
C ILE A 390 25.36 4.34 0.47
N ASP A 391 26.02 3.76 -0.51
CA ASP A 391 25.34 3.31 -1.72
C ASP A 391 24.44 2.11 -1.40
N THR A 392 23.39 1.90 -2.21
CA THR A 392 22.46 0.78 -2.02
C THR A 392 23.21 -0.56 -2.07
N PRO A 393 23.17 -1.35 -0.99
CA PRO A 393 23.81 -2.66 -1.01
C PRO A 393 23.01 -3.63 -1.90
N ALA A 394 23.71 -4.50 -2.64
CA ALA A 394 23.11 -5.40 -3.62
C ALA A 394 22.00 -6.32 -3.05
N TRP A 395 22.09 -6.71 -1.77
CA TRP A 395 21.08 -7.53 -1.12
C TRP A 395 19.74 -6.78 -0.93
N LEU A 396 19.79 -5.44 -0.88
CA LEU A 396 18.60 -4.60 -0.69
C LEU A 396 17.86 -4.30 -1.99
N ASP A 397 18.53 -4.38 -3.15
CA ASP A 397 17.99 -3.99 -4.46
C ASP A 397 16.61 -4.57 -4.76
N LYS A 398 16.37 -5.83 -4.35
CA LYS A 398 15.11 -6.52 -4.59
C LYS A 398 14.09 -6.38 -3.45
N GLN A 399 14.48 -5.81 -2.32
CA GLN A 399 13.62 -5.59 -1.17
C GLN A 399 13.15 -4.13 -1.07
N LEU A 400 13.63 -3.25 -1.93
CA LEU A 400 13.19 -1.87 -1.99
C LEU A 400 11.73 -1.78 -2.45
N ARG A 401 11.01 -0.83 -1.84
CA ARG A 401 9.66 -0.42 -2.22
C ARG A 401 9.61 1.11 -2.24
N TYR A 402 9.13 1.68 -3.34
CA TYR A 402 8.91 3.12 -3.41
C TYR A 402 7.81 3.51 -2.41
N PRO A 403 7.97 4.59 -1.61
CA PRO A 403 7.02 4.93 -0.57
C PRO A 403 5.63 5.20 -1.10
N GLU A 404 4.62 4.56 -0.51
CA GLU A 404 3.23 4.67 -0.94
C GLU A 404 2.71 6.09 -0.81
N GLU A 405 3.00 6.75 0.30
CA GLU A 405 2.54 8.11 0.59
C GLU A 405 3.09 9.11 -0.44
N LEU A 406 4.33 8.90 -0.87
CA LEU A 406 4.94 9.73 -1.91
C LEU A 406 4.39 9.41 -3.30
N PHE A 407 4.10 8.16 -3.57
CA PHE A 407 3.45 7.74 -4.82
C PHE A 407 2.05 8.33 -4.93
N ASN A 408 1.23 8.18 -3.89
CA ASN A 408 -0.13 8.73 -3.82
C ASN A 408 -0.11 10.26 -3.98
N TRP A 409 0.79 10.95 -3.29
CA TRP A 409 0.95 12.40 -3.45
C TRP A 409 1.28 12.81 -4.89
N LYS A 410 2.18 12.09 -5.57
CA LYS A 410 2.51 12.37 -6.97
C LYS A 410 1.34 12.10 -7.91
N VAL A 411 0.57 11.04 -7.66
CA VAL A 411 -0.65 10.74 -8.42
C VAL A 411 -1.69 11.84 -8.22
N ASP A 412 -1.90 12.32 -7.00
CA ASP A 412 -2.82 13.43 -6.72
C ASP A 412 -2.42 14.71 -7.46
N MET A 413 -1.13 15.01 -7.50
CA MET A 413 -0.62 16.12 -8.31
C MET A 413 -0.85 15.87 -9.81
N PHE A 414 -0.59 14.66 -10.29
CA PHE A 414 -0.80 14.29 -11.69
C PHE A 414 -2.28 14.35 -12.08
N ASN A 415 -3.18 13.92 -11.24
CA ASN A 415 -4.64 13.91 -11.45
C ASN A 415 -5.18 15.28 -11.90
N ILE A 416 -4.54 16.36 -11.48
CA ILE A 416 -4.92 17.74 -11.78
C ILE A 416 -4.01 18.34 -12.84
N TYR A 417 -2.70 18.25 -12.64
CA TYR A 417 -1.71 19.01 -13.41
C TYR A 417 -1.19 18.29 -14.65
N HIS A 418 -1.72 17.09 -14.99
CA HIS A 418 -1.49 16.51 -16.33
C HIS A 418 -2.18 17.36 -17.42
N VAL A 419 -3.30 18.00 -17.09
CA VAL A 419 -3.99 18.93 -17.97
C VAL A 419 -3.18 20.21 -18.12
N THR A 420 -2.57 20.38 -19.29
CA THR A 420 -1.70 21.55 -19.57
C THR A 420 -2.42 22.68 -20.31
N ASP A 421 -3.51 22.38 -21.02
CA ASP A 421 -4.35 23.39 -21.65
C ASP A 421 -5.12 24.18 -20.60
N THR A 422 -4.93 25.50 -20.59
CA THR A 422 -5.50 26.39 -19.58
C THR A 422 -7.02 26.49 -19.64
N SER A 423 -7.62 26.33 -20.83
CA SER A 423 -9.06 26.34 -21.01
C SER A 423 -9.70 25.13 -20.37
N THR A 424 -9.19 23.96 -20.68
CA THR A 424 -9.59 22.66 -20.10
C THR A 424 -9.40 22.65 -18.58
N PHE A 425 -8.24 23.18 -18.12
CA PHE A 425 -7.92 23.27 -16.70
C PHE A 425 -8.90 24.18 -15.93
N ILE A 426 -9.26 25.37 -16.48
CA ILE A 426 -10.20 26.30 -15.85
C ILE A 426 -11.61 25.73 -15.77
N GLN A 427 -11.99 24.92 -16.75
CA GLN A 427 -13.27 24.23 -16.79
C GLN A 427 -13.32 22.98 -15.89
N ALA A 428 -12.16 22.58 -15.33
CA ALA A 428 -11.97 21.36 -14.59
C ALA A 428 -12.39 20.10 -15.37
N ASN A 429 -12.23 20.14 -16.69
CA ASN A 429 -12.45 19.01 -17.57
C ASN A 429 -11.21 18.13 -17.63
N ASP A 430 -11.40 16.86 -17.85
CA ASP A 430 -10.35 15.84 -18.04
C ASP A 430 -9.46 15.60 -16.82
N PHE A 431 -9.87 16.05 -15.63
CA PHE A 431 -9.19 15.70 -14.39
C PHE A 431 -9.42 14.23 -14.05
N TYR A 432 -8.39 13.58 -13.52
CA TYR A 432 -8.52 12.23 -12.98
C TYR A 432 -8.81 12.25 -11.49
N GLU A 433 -9.26 11.10 -11.01
CA GLU A 433 -9.44 10.87 -9.58
C GLU A 433 -9.13 9.41 -9.23
N VAL A 434 -8.70 9.19 -8.00
CA VAL A 434 -8.64 7.86 -7.40
C VAL A 434 -10.00 7.61 -6.77
N PRO A 435 -10.75 6.57 -7.18
CA PRO A 435 -12.05 6.28 -6.59
C PRO A 435 -11.94 5.89 -5.11
N ASP A 436 -13.03 6.16 -4.37
CA ASP A 436 -13.12 5.75 -2.97
C ASP A 436 -12.93 4.23 -2.81
N GLY A 437 -12.13 3.83 -1.85
CA GLY A 437 -11.85 2.43 -1.54
C GLY A 437 -10.81 1.77 -2.48
N VAL A 438 -10.22 2.54 -3.39
CA VAL A 438 -9.09 2.10 -4.23
C VAL A 438 -7.79 2.63 -3.64
N GLY A 439 -6.84 1.74 -3.39
CA GLY A 439 -5.52 2.07 -2.89
C GLY A 439 -4.40 1.73 -3.87
N THR A 440 -3.18 2.02 -3.49
CA THR A 440 -1.99 1.58 -4.20
C THR A 440 -1.77 0.09 -3.95
N TYR A 441 -1.63 -0.67 -5.03
CA TYR A 441 -1.35 -2.09 -4.97
C TYR A 441 0.10 -2.36 -5.37
N TYR A 442 0.88 -2.96 -4.48
CA TYR A 442 2.20 -3.47 -4.82
C TYR A 442 2.06 -4.89 -5.35
N VAL A 443 2.49 -5.10 -6.59
CA VAL A 443 2.25 -6.33 -7.36
C VAL A 443 3.44 -6.66 -8.26
N GLU A 444 3.58 -7.92 -8.63
CA GLU A 444 4.41 -8.33 -9.76
C GLU A 444 3.54 -8.39 -11.01
N ALA A 445 3.69 -7.42 -11.90
CA ALA A 445 2.86 -7.27 -13.08
C ALA A 445 3.70 -7.01 -14.34
N LYS A 446 3.10 -7.24 -15.52
CA LYS A 446 3.75 -7.09 -16.81
C LYS A 446 2.95 -6.11 -17.70
N PRO A 447 2.98 -4.79 -17.41
CA PRO A 447 2.33 -3.80 -18.26
C PRO A 447 2.95 -3.76 -19.66
N PRO A 448 2.31 -3.10 -20.64
CA PRO A 448 2.89 -2.95 -21.95
C PRO A 448 4.31 -2.34 -21.92
N GLY A 449 5.23 -2.93 -22.68
CA GLY A 449 6.63 -2.50 -22.71
C GLY A 449 7.55 -3.21 -21.72
N PHE A 450 7.02 -4.14 -20.91
CA PHE A 450 7.84 -5.00 -20.05
C PHE A 450 7.95 -6.41 -20.62
N ASP A 451 9.17 -6.97 -20.60
CA ASP A 451 9.43 -8.32 -21.12
C ASP A 451 9.08 -9.41 -20.09
N LYS A 452 9.10 -9.08 -18.81
CA LYS A 452 8.83 -9.98 -17.69
C LYS A 452 8.03 -9.30 -16.59
N PRO A 453 7.35 -10.05 -15.71
CA PRO A 453 6.76 -9.49 -14.51
C PRO A 453 7.80 -8.71 -13.70
N THR A 454 7.42 -7.53 -13.25
CA THR A 454 8.26 -6.58 -12.52
C THR A 454 7.52 -6.11 -11.28
N TYR A 455 8.23 -5.87 -10.19
CA TYR A 455 7.66 -5.38 -8.95
C TYR A 455 7.29 -3.91 -9.07
N LEU A 456 6.00 -3.64 -9.02
CA LEU A 456 5.42 -2.31 -9.28
C LEU A 456 4.46 -1.91 -8.16
N GLY A 457 4.41 -0.61 -7.87
CA GLY A 457 3.20 -0.02 -7.30
C GLY A 457 2.26 0.35 -8.44
N LEU A 458 0.97 0.04 -8.31
CA LEU A 458 -0.07 0.26 -9.32
C LEU A 458 -1.25 0.99 -8.69
N LEU A 459 -1.76 2.03 -9.36
CA LEU A 459 -2.94 2.78 -8.95
C LEU A 459 -3.81 3.10 -10.17
N SER A 460 -5.04 2.60 -10.16
CA SER A 460 -6.01 2.82 -11.24
C SER A 460 -6.76 4.13 -11.06
N LEU A 461 -6.98 4.88 -12.14
CA LEU A 461 -7.61 6.19 -12.14
C LEU A 461 -8.87 6.20 -12.99
N GLU A 462 -9.86 6.98 -12.56
CA GLU A 462 -11.08 7.26 -13.31
C GLU A 462 -11.12 8.74 -13.72
N LEU A 463 -11.93 9.06 -14.71
CA LEU A 463 -12.18 10.44 -15.09
C LEU A 463 -13.15 11.09 -14.08
N ARG A 464 -12.72 12.18 -13.46
CA ARG A 464 -13.50 12.89 -12.45
C ARG A 464 -14.87 13.32 -12.98
N GLY A 465 -15.92 12.96 -12.22
CA GLY A 465 -17.29 13.33 -12.56
C GLY A 465 -17.88 12.62 -13.77
N SER A 466 -17.22 11.60 -14.31
CA SER A 466 -17.74 10.79 -15.42
C SER A 466 -18.85 9.86 -14.94
N ALA A 467 -20.03 9.96 -15.58
CA ALA A 467 -21.17 9.09 -15.26
C ALA A 467 -20.93 7.61 -15.57
N GLY A 468 -19.99 7.31 -16.47
CA GLY A 468 -19.69 5.94 -16.90
C GLY A 468 -18.71 5.18 -16.04
N ARG A 469 -17.98 5.85 -15.11
CA ARG A 469 -16.95 5.25 -14.25
C ARG A 469 -16.05 4.26 -14.97
N ASN A 470 -15.57 4.68 -16.15
CA ASN A 470 -14.63 3.91 -16.95
C ASN A 470 -13.19 4.20 -16.49
N LEU A 471 -12.32 3.22 -16.69
CA LEU A 471 -10.89 3.40 -16.45
C LEU A 471 -10.35 4.51 -17.36
N ALA A 472 -9.79 5.57 -16.77
CA ALA A 472 -9.06 6.60 -17.49
C ALA A 472 -7.63 6.18 -17.78
N GLY A 473 -7.07 5.36 -16.92
CA GLY A 473 -5.73 4.81 -17.01
C GLY A 473 -5.25 4.27 -15.67
N PHE A 474 -4.01 3.82 -15.66
CA PHE A 474 -3.38 3.40 -14.41
C PHE A 474 -1.95 3.90 -14.33
N MET A 475 -1.57 4.38 -13.15
CA MET A 475 -0.22 4.80 -12.85
C MET A 475 0.58 3.63 -12.30
N THR A 476 1.84 3.49 -12.73
CA THR A 476 2.78 2.53 -12.14
C THR A 476 4.02 3.23 -11.65
N VAL A 477 4.61 2.69 -10.58
CA VAL A 477 5.93 3.08 -10.08
C VAL A 477 6.81 1.83 -9.94
N GLN A 478 8.04 1.88 -10.47
CA GLN A 478 8.98 0.76 -10.42
C GLN A 478 9.69 0.73 -9.05
N ASN A 479 9.86 -0.48 -8.52
CA ASN A 479 10.56 -0.73 -7.25
C ASN A 479 11.96 -1.32 -7.43
N ASP A 480 12.31 -1.75 -8.63
CA ASP A 480 13.62 -2.35 -8.92
C ASP A 480 14.69 -1.30 -9.22
N VAL A 481 15.89 -1.48 -8.68
CA VAL A 481 17.08 -0.71 -9.05
C VAL A 481 17.53 -1.16 -10.46
N PRO A 482 17.93 -0.24 -11.36
CA PRO A 482 18.14 1.20 -11.14
C PRO A 482 16.89 2.07 -11.40
N ASN A 483 15.74 1.49 -11.64
CA ASN A 483 14.53 2.21 -12.03
C ASN A 483 13.61 2.58 -10.85
N LEU A 484 14.08 2.47 -9.61
CA LEU A 484 13.30 2.81 -8.42
C LEU A 484 12.70 4.22 -8.53
N GLY A 485 11.37 4.30 -8.39
CA GLY A 485 10.63 5.57 -8.48
C GLY A 485 10.33 6.06 -9.90
N LYS A 486 10.73 5.31 -10.94
CA LYS A 486 10.35 5.62 -12.33
C LYS A 486 8.86 5.35 -12.52
N MET A 487 8.12 6.38 -12.94
CA MET A 487 6.67 6.34 -13.09
C MET A 487 6.24 6.32 -14.54
N GLN A 488 5.18 5.57 -14.82
CA GLN A 488 4.53 5.52 -16.12
C GLN A 488 3.01 5.57 -15.93
N PHE A 489 2.35 6.42 -16.70
CA PHE A 489 0.89 6.46 -16.78
C PHE A 489 0.44 5.81 -18.08
N TYR A 490 -0.34 4.77 -17.98
CA TYR A 490 -0.95 4.08 -19.10
C TYR A 490 -2.34 4.66 -19.33
N GLU A 491 -2.43 5.59 -20.28
CA GLU A 491 -3.63 6.36 -20.57
C GLU A 491 -4.58 5.59 -21.48
N VAL A 492 -5.82 5.39 -21.06
CA VAL A 492 -6.88 4.86 -21.92
C VAL A 492 -7.50 6.03 -22.69
N PRO A 493 -7.36 6.08 -24.03
CA PRO A 493 -7.88 7.18 -24.81
C PRO A 493 -9.39 7.35 -24.66
N LEU A 494 -9.85 8.57 -24.39
CA LEU A 494 -11.27 8.89 -24.18
C LEU A 494 -12.17 8.53 -25.38
N ASN A 495 -11.60 8.55 -26.59
CA ASN A 495 -12.28 8.19 -27.84
C ASN A 495 -12.16 6.70 -28.20
N SER A 496 -11.65 5.87 -27.29
CA SER A 496 -11.57 4.42 -27.52
C SER A 496 -12.96 3.82 -27.70
N SER A 497 -13.12 3.00 -28.74
CA SER A 497 -14.36 2.24 -28.97
C SER A 497 -14.57 1.14 -27.91
N THR A 498 -13.48 0.61 -27.39
CA THR A 498 -13.50 -0.37 -26.30
C THR A 498 -13.19 0.34 -25.00
N LYS A 499 -14.03 0.18 -24.01
CA LYS A 499 -13.85 0.75 -22.67
C LYS A 499 -13.64 -0.37 -21.66
N LEU A 500 -12.81 -0.12 -20.68
CA LEU A 500 -12.65 -0.98 -19.53
C LEU A 500 -13.34 -0.31 -18.33
N LEU A 501 -13.99 -1.09 -17.49
CA LEU A 501 -14.56 -0.59 -16.24
C LEU A 501 -13.46 0.03 -15.38
N GLY A 502 -13.79 1.15 -14.77
CA GLY A 502 -12.97 1.67 -13.69
C GLY A 502 -13.14 0.82 -12.42
N PRO A 503 -12.19 0.89 -11.51
CA PRO A 503 -12.17 0.04 -10.31
C PRO A 503 -13.42 0.18 -9.44
N SER A 504 -14.07 1.36 -9.41
CA SER A 504 -15.31 1.57 -8.65
C SER A 504 -16.51 0.78 -9.21
N SER A 505 -16.49 0.43 -10.50
CA SER A 505 -17.60 -0.27 -11.16
C SER A 505 -17.38 -1.78 -11.31
N VAL A 506 -16.18 -2.26 -11.07
CA VAL A 506 -15.83 -3.68 -11.28
C VAL A 506 -16.59 -4.59 -10.31
N SER A 507 -16.68 -4.21 -9.02
CA SER A 507 -17.44 -4.95 -8.03
C SER A 507 -18.94 -4.98 -8.33
N GLU A 508 -19.48 -3.91 -8.91
CA GLU A 508 -20.86 -3.85 -9.36
C GLU A 508 -21.12 -4.80 -10.55
N ALA A 509 -20.18 -4.90 -11.49
CA ALA A 509 -20.25 -5.84 -12.60
C ALA A 509 -20.23 -7.30 -12.09
N LEU A 510 -19.40 -7.60 -11.11
CA LEU A 510 -19.36 -8.90 -10.44
C LEU A 510 -20.71 -9.24 -9.79
N ASP A 511 -21.33 -8.30 -9.06
CA ASP A 511 -22.64 -8.50 -8.42
C ASP A 511 -23.80 -8.70 -9.41
N LYS A 512 -23.66 -8.26 -10.66
CA LYS A 512 -24.66 -8.44 -11.70
C LYS A 512 -24.54 -9.77 -12.44
N ASP A 513 -23.40 -10.45 -12.35
CA ASP A 513 -23.18 -11.75 -12.98
C ASP A 513 -24.07 -12.83 -12.35
N SER A 514 -24.71 -13.67 -13.20
CA SER A 514 -25.67 -14.70 -12.74
C SER A 514 -25.01 -15.80 -11.93
N ASP A 515 -23.84 -16.26 -12.37
CA ASP A 515 -23.13 -17.39 -11.77
C ASP A 515 -22.56 -16.96 -10.42
N PHE A 516 -22.02 -15.74 -10.37
CA PHE A 516 -21.53 -15.18 -9.12
C PHE A 516 -22.65 -14.96 -8.10
N ARG A 517 -23.85 -14.51 -8.51
CA ARG A 517 -24.98 -14.37 -7.57
C ARG A 517 -25.40 -15.68 -6.94
N GLN A 518 -25.36 -16.77 -7.69
CA GLN A 518 -25.61 -18.11 -7.13
C GLN A 518 -24.53 -18.48 -6.12
N LEU A 519 -23.27 -18.31 -6.50
CA LEU A 519 -22.12 -18.60 -5.63
C LEU A 519 -22.12 -17.73 -4.37
N LYS A 520 -22.45 -16.45 -4.49
CA LYS A 520 -22.55 -15.49 -3.36
C LYS A 520 -23.55 -15.98 -2.29
N THR A 521 -24.66 -16.58 -2.72
CA THR A 521 -25.64 -17.15 -1.79
C THR A 521 -25.08 -18.36 -1.04
N LEU A 522 -24.26 -19.17 -1.67
CA LEU A 522 -23.59 -20.32 -1.05
C LEU A 522 -22.48 -19.87 -0.07
N LEU A 523 -21.78 -18.80 -0.38
CA LEU A 523 -20.68 -18.25 0.43
C LEU A 523 -21.16 -17.45 1.65
N GLN A 524 -22.45 -17.20 1.82
CA GLN A 524 -23.06 -16.54 2.98
C GLN A 524 -22.44 -15.19 3.34
N SER A 525 -22.65 -14.19 2.51
CA SER A 525 -22.13 -12.82 2.66
C SER A 525 -20.58 -12.73 2.58
N PRO A 526 -20.02 -13.08 1.43
CA PRO A 526 -18.58 -13.01 1.23
C PRO A 526 -18.06 -11.58 1.25
N ARG A 527 -16.78 -11.40 1.63
CA ARG A 527 -16.04 -10.16 1.48
C ARG A 527 -15.30 -10.15 0.14
N TYR A 528 -15.37 -9.04 -0.58
CA TYR A 528 -14.53 -8.82 -1.76
C TYR A 528 -13.18 -8.27 -1.33
N GLY A 529 -12.14 -8.79 -1.92
CA GLY A 529 -10.79 -8.28 -1.77
C GLY A 529 -10.46 -7.19 -2.79
N ASP A 530 -9.18 -6.86 -2.87
CA ASP A 530 -8.67 -5.86 -3.79
C ASP A 530 -8.97 -6.22 -5.25
N ASN A 531 -9.46 -5.26 -6.02
CA ASN A 531 -9.66 -5.41 -7.45
C ASN A 531 -8.43 -4.90 -8.21
N ILE A 532 -7.53 -5.79 -8.54
CA ILE A 532 -6.24 -5.44 -9.12
C ILE A 532 -6.24 -5.72 -10.62
N LEU A 533 -5.89 -4.70 -11.40
CA LEU A 533 -5.79 -4.79 -12.85
C LEU A 533 -4.46 -5.43 -13.28
N TYR A 534 -4.55 -6.48 -14.07
CA TYR A 534 -3.40 -7.14 -14.69
C TYR A 534 -3.52 -7.15 -16.22
N ARG A 535 -2.38 -7.09 -16.88
CA ARG A 535 -2.26 -7.35 -18.31
C ARG A 535 -1.78 -8.78 -18.52
N ILE A 536 -2.66 -9.65 -19.05
CA ILE A 536 -2.37 -11.05 -19.34
C ILE A 536 -2.34 -11.24 -20.87
N GLY A 537 -1.15 -11.36 -21.42
CA GLY A 537 -0.98 -11.34 -22.88
C GLY A 537 -1.52 -10.04 -23.49
N ASN A 538 -2.62 -10.12 -24.23
CA ASN A 538 -3.31 -8.97 -24.83
C ASN A 538 -4.59 -8.56 -24.11
N GLN A 539 -4.93 -9.17 -22.99
CA GLN A 539 -6.15 -8.91 -22.22
C GLN A 539 -5.84 -8.06 -21.00
N ASP A 540 -6.70 -7.08 -20.71
CA ASP A 540 -6.70 -6.31 -19.47
C ASP A 540 -7.82 -6.86 -18.59
N VAL A 541 -7.48 -7.39 -17.42
CA VAL A 541 -8.41 -8.13 -16.56
C VAL A 541 -8.19 -7.76 -15.11
N TYR A 542 -9.27 -7.44 -14.41
CA TYR A 542 -9.26 -7.33 -12.96
C TYR A 542 -9.39 -8.71 -12.32
N PHE A 543 -8.52 -9.00 -11.36
CA PHE A 543 -8.70 -10.13 -10.47
C PHE A 543 -9.23 -9.64 -9.13
N ILE A 544 -10.32 -10.27 -8.68
CA ILE A 544 -10.99 -9.95 -7.42
C ILE A 544 -11.08 -11.24 -6.61
N PRO A 545 -10.30 -11.37 -5.54
CA PRO A 545 -10.47 -12.47 -4.61
C PRO A 545 -11.75 -12.27 -3.79
N VAL A 546 -12.46 -13.35 -3.56
CA VAL A 546 -13.71 -13.36 -2.80
C VAL A 546 -13.54 -14.30 -1.62
N TYR A 547 -13.65 -13.79 -0.41
CA TYR A 547 -13.37 -14.53 0.81
C TYR A 547 -14.65 -14.92 1.54
N THR A 548 -14.64 -16.10 2.17
CA THR A 548 -15.71 -16.55 3.04
C THR A 548 -15.56 -15.93 4.43
N SER A 549 -16.67 -15.44 4.98
CA SER A 549 -16.71 -14.97 6.36
C SER A 549 -16.81 -16.16 7.32
N GLY A 550 -15.87 -16.28 8.24
CA GLY A 550 -15.98 -17.21 9.37
C GLY A 550 -16.99 -16.72 10.42
N THR A 551 -17.29 -17.55 11.41
CA THR A 551 -18.09 -17.17 12.58
C THR A 551 -17.47 -15.97 13.29
N GLY A 552 -18.20 -14.85 13.36
CA GLY A 552 -17.71 -13.59 13.92
C GLY A 552 -17.16 -12.58 12.90
N GLY A 553 -17.33 -12.82 11.59
CA GLY A 553 -16.91 -11.87 10.54
C GLY A 553 -15.40 -11.92 10.21
N VAL A 554 -14.66 -12.87 10.79
CA VAL A 554 -13.24 -13.06 10.51
C VAL A 554 -13.09 -13.77 9.17
N VAL A 555 -12.30 -13.21 8.26
CA VAL A 555 -11.97 -13.84 6.97
C VAL A 555 -11.09 -15.06 7.21
N THR A 556 -11.55 -16.22 6.82
CA THR A 556 -10.84 -17.48 7.10
C THR A 556 -10.31 -18.18 5.85
N GLN A 557 -10.99 -18.05 4.73
CA GLN A 557 -10.66 -18.80 3.51
C GLN A 557 -10.97 -18.01 2.25
N LEU A 558 -10.21 -18.29 1.20
CA LEU A 558 -10.54 -17.85 -0.15
C LEU A 558 -11.70 -18.72 -0.68
N GLY A 559 -12.82 -18.10 -1.04
CA GLY A 559 -14.00 -18.77 -1.58
C GLY A 559 -13.90 -18.97 -3.09
N THR A 560 -13.49 -17.93 -3.80
CA THR A 560 -13.29 -17.95 -5.27
C THR A 560 -12.46 -16.75 -5.70
N ILE A 561 -11.97 -16.79 -6.94
CA ILE A 561 -11.36 -15.64 -7.61
C ILE A 561 -12.24 -15.30 -8.81
N ALA A 562 -12.57 -14.02 -8.97
CA ALA A 562 -13.25 -13.53 -10.15
C ALA A 562 -12.27 -12.82 -11.07
N ALA A 563 -12.34 -13.09 -12.37
CA ALA A 563 -11.66 -12.39 -13.43
C ALA A 563 -12.67 -11.57 -14.21
N VAL A 564 -12.54 -10.23 -14.21
CA VAL A 564 -13.47 -9.31 -14.85
C VAL A 564 -12.74 -8.48 -15.89
N GLY A 565 -13.13 -8.56 -17.13
CA GLY A 565 -12.50 -7.83 -18.23
C GLY A 565 -13.53 -7.22 -19.16
N ALA A 566 -13.06 -6.41 -20.13
CA ALA A 566 -13.91 -5.81 -21.15
C ALA A 566 -14.48 -6.87 -22.08
N ALA A 567 -15.68 -6.62 -22.57
CA ALA A 567 -16.38 -7.42 -23.55
C ALA A 567 -16.88 -6.56 -24.74
N PHE A 568 -17.49 -7.21 -25.72
CA PHE A 568 -18.06 -6.54 -26.86
C PHE A 568 -19.32 -5.73 -26.46
N ASP A 569 -19.56 -4.62 -27.16
CA ASP A 569 -20.76 -3.81 -27.05
C ASP A 569 -21.12 -3.31 -25.63
N GLY A 570 -20.11 -3.18 -24.75
CA GLY A 570 -20.32 -2.69 -23.38
C GLY A 570 -20.81 -3.77 -22.40
N GLU A 571 -20.91 -5.02 -22.82
CA GLU A 571 -21.12 -6.15 -21.92
C GLU A 571 -19.80 -6.54 -21.24
N TYR A 572 -19.90 -7.01 -20.01
CA TYR A 572 -18.76 -7.46 -19.21
C TYR A 572 -18.94 -8.91 -18.82
N PHE A 573 -17.91 -9.71 -19.01
CA PHE A 573 -17.90 -11.10 -18.62
C PHE A 573 -17.09 -11.30 -17.35
N VAL A 574 -17.60 -12.21 -16.50
CA VAL A 574 -17.00 -12.60 -15.25
C VAL A 574 -16.64 -14.08 -15.32
N GLY A 575 -15.36 -14.39 -15.25
CA GLY A 575 -14.88 -15.76 -15.08
C GLY A 575 -14.65 -16.08 -13.62
N LEU A 576 -15.07 -17.22 -13.12
CA LEU A 576 -14.90 -17.67 -11.74
C LEU A 576 -13.99 -18.88 -11.69
N GLY A 577 -13.14 -18.96 -10.67
CA GLY A 577 -12.24 -20.08 -10.47
C GLY A 577 -11.57 -20.06 -9.08
N ASN A 578 -10.97 -21.18 -8.71
CA ASN A 578 -10.24 -21.30 -7.45
C ASN A 578 -8.79 -20.81 -7.56
N THR A 579 -8.31 -20.63 -8.79
CA THR A 579 -6.99 -20.06 -9.09
C THR A 579 -7.13 -18.95 -10.12
N PRO A 580 -6.15 -18.04 -10.23
CA PRO A 580 -6.16 -17.00 -11.28
C PRO A 580 -6.26 -17.58 -12.70
N GLN A 581 -5.60 -18.72 -12.95
CA GLN A 581 -5.63 -19.43 -14.23
C GLN A 581 -7.05 -19.89 -14.57
N GLN A 582 -7.74 -20.52 -13.63
CA GLN A 582 -9.12 -20.99 -13.82
C GLN A 582 -10.09 -19.82 -14.04
N ALA A 583 -9.98 -18.77 -13.22
CA ALA A 583 -10.82 -17.59 -13.35
C ALA A 583 -10.61 -16.92 -14.72
N PHE A 584 -9.36 -16.79 -15.16
CA PHE A 584 -9.02 -16.21 -16.44
C PHE A 584 -9.50 -17.07 -17.63
N ALA A 585 -9.34 -18.40 -17.53
CA ALA A 585 -9.84 -19.31 -18.55
C ALA A 585 -11.38 -19.26 -18.67
N ALA A 586 -12.07 -19.19 -17.54
CA ALA A 586 -13.52 -19.06 -17.52
C ALA A 586 -13.98 -17.72 -18.13
N TYR A 587 -13.26 -16.63 -17.89
CA TYR A 587 -13.48 -15.35 -18.54
C TYR A 587 -13.30 -15.45 -20.07
N LEU A 588 -12.21 -16.07 -20.53
CA LEU A 588 -11.95 -16.26 -21.97
C LEU A 588 -13.01 -17.15 -22.64
N ALA A 589 -13.48 -18.17 -21.94
CA ALA A 589 -14.54 -19.04 -22.43
C ALA A 589 -15.84 -18.26 -22.65
N LYS A 590 -16.30 -17.50 -21.65
CA LYS A 590 -17.48 -16.63 -21.79
C LYS A 590 -17.30 -15.61 -22.90
N LEU A 591 -16.14 -14.98 -23.02
CA LEU A 591 -15.81 -14.05 -24.11
C LEU A 591 -15.90 -14.69 -25.50
N SER A 592 -15.63 -15.99 -25.60
CA SER A 592 -15.67 -16.77 -26.84
C SER A 592 -17.00 -17.48 -27.05
N GLY A 593 -18.01 -17.26 -26.20
CA GLY A 593 -19.34 -17.87 -26.27
C GLY A 593 -19.38 -19.36 -25.97
N VAL A 594 -18.45 -19.86 -25.14
CA VAL A 594 -18.37 -21.28 -24.74
C VAL A 594 -18.62 -21.39 -23.24
N GLU A 595 -19.29 -22.47 -22.84
CA GLU A 595 -19.49 -22.76 -21.41
C GLU A 595 -18.14 -22.98 -20.70
N PRO A 596 -17.90 -22.29 -19.58
CA PRO A 596 -16.62 -22.33 -18.87
C PRO A 596 -16.20 -23.72 -18.39
N GLU A 597 -17.17 -24.59 -18.05
CA GLU A 597 -16.94 -25.95 -17.58
C GLU A 597 -16.15 -26.79 -18.59
N ASN A 598 -16.36 -26.59 -19.86
CA ASN A 598 -15.67 -27.34 -20.91
C ASN A 598 -14.19 -26.96 -21.03
N VAL A 599 -13.84 -25.71 -20.66
CA VAL A 599 -12.48 -25.19 -20.74
C VAL A 599 -11.71 -25.42 -19.44
N THR A 600 -12.35 -25.23 -18.30
CA THR A 600 -11.76 -25.52 -16.99
C THR A 600 -11.50 -27.01 -16.81
N ALA A 601 -12.32 -27.88 -17.35
CA ALA A 601 -12.03 -29.32 -17.42
C ALA A 601 -10.75 -29.63 -18.22
N ALA A 602 -10.50 -28.88 -19.32
CA ALA A 602 -9.27 -29.03 -20.12
C ALA A 602 -8.03 -28.53 -19.37
N LEU A 603 -8.11 -27.45 -18.59
CA LEU A 603 -7.03 -26.98 -17.74
C LEU A 603 -6.69 -27.93 -16.59
N THR A 604 -7.68 -28.67 -16.11
CA THR A 604 -7.44 -29.72 -15.13
C THR A 604 -6.82 -30.98 -15.74
N LEU A 605 -6.59 -31.03 -17.05
CA LEU A 605 -6.18 -32.21 -17.79
C LEU A 605 -4.71 -32.25 -18.20
N ASP A 606 -3.96 -31.15 -18.11
CA ASP A 606 -2.54 -31.17 -18.41
C ASP A 606 -1.72 -31.82 -17.27
N GLU A 607 -1.16 -32.96 -17.56
CA GLU A 607 -0.49 -33.85 -16.60
C GLU A 607 0.79 -33.22 -16.02
N SER A 608 1.52 -32.44 -16.80
CA SER A 608 2.73 -31.75 -16.33
C SER A 608 2.40 -30.58 -15.39
N SER A 609 1.31 -29.87 -15.67
CA SER A 609 0.78 -28.81 -14.81
C SER A 609 0.18 -29.36 -13.52
N ARG A 610 -0.44 -30.55 -13.54
CA ARG A 610 -0.92 -31.23 -12.34
C ARG A 610 0.21 -31.71 -11.45
N ILE A 611 1.26 -32.28 -12.02
CA ILE A 611 2.45 -32.69 -11.25
C ILE A 611 3.15 -31.46 -10.67
N SER A 612 3.21 -30.35 -11.42
CA SER A 612 3.73 -29.07 -10.94
C SER A 612 2.85 -28.47 -9.84
N ALA A 613 1.52 -28.47 -10.00
CA ALA A 613 0.57 -27.97 -9.00
C ALA A 613 0.58 -28.85 -7.73
N ILE A 614 0.64 -30.15 -7.88
CA ILE A 614 0.81 -31.07 -6.73
C ILE A 614 2.16 -30.85 -6.06
N LYS A 615 3.24 -30.64 -6.81
CA LYS A 615 4.55 -30.29 -6.25
C LYS A 615 4.52 -28.94 -5.53
N SER A 616 3.83 -27.95 -6.08
CA SER A 616 3.65 -26.64 -5.47
C SER A 616 2.88 -26.74 -4.15
N VAL A 617 1.70 -27.35 -4.17
CA VAL A 617 0.87 -27.57 -2.98
C VAL A 617 1.62 -28.36 -1.89
N LEU A 618 2.42 -29.34 -2.29
CA LEU A 618 3.16 -30.18 -1.34
C LEU A 618 4.43 -29.50 -0.80
N GLN A 619 5.02 -28.59 -1.55
CA GLN A 619 6.08 -27.70 -1.07
C GLN A 619 5.53 -26.65 -0.08
N ASP A 620 4.33 -26.12 -0.35
CA ASP A 620 3.67 -25.12 0.50
C ASP A 620 3.22 -25.69 1.85
N GLU A 621 2.88 -27.00 1.90
CA GLU A 621 2.50 -27.66 3.16
C GLU A 621 3.69 -28.16 4.02
N LYS A 622 4.91 -27.66 3.81
CA LYS A 622 6.14 -28.12 4.50
C LYS A 622 6.40 -29.64 4.36
N LEU A 623 5.83 -30.24 3.35
CA LEU A 623 6.13 -31.62 3.02
C LEU A 623 7.43 -31.63 2.21
N THR A 624 8.54 -31.76 2.89
CA THR A 624 9.83 -32.06 2.28
C THR A 624 9.65 -33.26 1.36
N VAL A 625 10.20 -33.20 0.14
CA VAL A 625 10.36 -34.39 -0.72
C VAL A 625 11.28 -35.34 0.04
N VAL A 626 10.71 -36.28 0.75
CA VAL A 626 11.44 -37.22 1.58
C VAL A 626 11.69 -38.47 0.73
N THR A 627 12.95 -38.77 0.49
CA THR A 627 13.31 -40.07 -0.07
C THR A 627 12.97 -41.15 0.95
N PRO A 628 12.52 -42.36 0.55
CA PRO A 628 12.12 -43.44 1.48
C PRO A 628 13.16 -43.82 2.53
N THR A 629 14.43 -43.52 2.26
CA THR A 629 15.57 -43.77 3.18
C THR A 629 15.66 -42.75 4.33
N THR A 630 14.89 -41.66 4.32
CA THR A 630 14.91 -40.62 5.34
C THR A 630 13.65 -40.56 6.20
N ILE A 631 12.65 -41.43 5.97
CA ILE A 631 11.48 -41.54 6.84
C ILE A 631 11.83 -42.45 8.04
N GLN A 632 12.51 -41.89 9.03
CA GLN A 632 12.39 -42.43 10.39
C GLN A 632 11.10 -41.85 10.99
N LEU A 633 9.96 -42.45 10.63
CA LEU A 633 8.72 -42.20 11.32
C LEU A 633 8.77 -42.98 12.63
N PRO A 634 8.49 -42.35 13.79
CA PRO A 634 8.37 -43.08 15.05
C PRO A 634 7.03 -43.83 15.14
N LEU A 635 6.47 -44.23 13.99
CA LEU A 635 5.17 -44.86 13.87
C LEU A 635 5.32 -46.24 13.22
N THR A 636 4.85 -47.27 13.87
CA THR A 636 4.65 -48.58 13.26
C THR A 636 3.51 -48.47 12.24
N PHE A 637 3.85 -48.58 10.96
CA PHE A 637 2.87 -48.70 9.89
C PHE A 637 2.34 -50.13 9.85
N ALA A 638 1.04 -50.29 9.96
CA ALA A 638 0.41 -51.51 9.49
C ALA A 638 0.40 -51.45 7.96
N GLU A 639 1.10 -52.38 7.34
CA GLU A 639 1.35 -52.62 5.92
C GLU A 639 0.86 -51.54 4.92
N GLY A 640 1.79 -50.80 4.30
CA GLY A 640 1.50 -49.89 3.18
C GLY A 640 0.85 -50.70 2.05
N LYS A 641 -0.38 -50.38 1.70
CA LYS A 641 -1.07 -51.00 0.57
C LYS A 641 -0.69 -50.27 -0.70
N MET A 642 0.08 -50.87 -1.57
CA MET A 642 0.30 -50.40 -2.91
C MET A 642 -1.00 -50.55 -3.70
N LEU A 643 -1.68 -49.43 -4.01
CA LEU A 643 -2.97 -49.48 -4.68
C LEU A 643 -2.88 -49.76 -6.17
N PHE A 644 -1.74 -49.48 -6.82
CA PHE A 644 -1.58 -49.66 -8.25
C PHE A 644 -0.11 -49.88 -8.66
N GLN A 645 0.09 -50.78 -9.62
CA GLN A 645 1.37 -50.95 -10.35
C GLN A 645 1.31 -50.20 -11.67
N GLN A 646 2.45 -49.66 -12.10
CA GLN A 646 2.70 -48.78 -13.25
C GLN A 646 1.66 -48.90 -14.39
N PRO A 647 0.98 -47.80 -14.73
CA PRO A 647 0.15 -47.72 -15.92
C PRO A 647 1.02 -47.65 -17.17
N SER A 648 0.64 -48.35 -18.21
CA SER A 648 1.38 -48.43 -19.47
C SER A 648 1.02 -47.33 -20.46
N ASP A 649 0.06 -46.45 -20.13
CA ASP A 649 -0.35 -45.29 -20.96
C ASP A 649 -0.87 -44.10 -20.15
N LEU A 650 -0.88 -42.94 -20.79
CA LEU A 650 -1.24 -41.64 -20.22
C LEU A 650 -2.71 -41.57 -19.72
N ASN A 651 -3.64 -42.23 -20.39
CA ASN A 651 -5.05 -42.18 -20.04
C ASN A 651 -5.33 -42.98 -18.75
N ASN A 652 -4.64 -44.07 -18.56
CA ASN A 652 -4.74 -44.88 -17.34
C ASN A 652 -4.10 -44.16 -16.15
N THR A 653 -2.99 -43.43 -16.34
CA THR A 653 -2.34 -42.65 -15.29
C THR A 653 -3.26 -41.57 -14.76
N LYS A 654 -4.01 -40.91 -15.64
CA LYS A 654 -4.96 -39.87 -15.29
C LYS A 654 -6.11 -40.40 -14.44
N ALA A 655 -6.75 -41.49 -14.89
CA ALA A 655 -7.83 -42.10 -14.16
C ALA A 655 -7.39 -42.59 -12.78
N LEU A 656 -6.14 -43.01 -12.67
CA LEU A 656 -5.48 -43.45 -11.46
C LEU A 656 -5.31 -42.33 -10.43
N ILE A 657 -4.82 -41.19 -10.87
CA ILE A 657 -4.66 -39.97 -10.02
C ILE A 657 -6.04 -39.47 -9.60
N GLU A 658 -7.00 -39.38 -10.51
CA GLU A 658 -8.36 -38.93 -10.21
C GLU A 658 -9.05 -39.82 -9.17
N ASN A 659 -8.94 -41.11 -9.31
CA ASN A 659 -9.51 -42.06 -8.33
C ASN A 659 -8.79 -41.94 -6.98
N PHE A 660 -7.47 -41.80 -6.99
CA PHE A 660 -6.70 -41.62 -5.75
C PHE A 660 -7.09 -40.35 -5.05
N VAL A 661 -7.17 -39.21 -5.77
CA VAL A 661 -7.58 -37.94 -5.21
C VAL A 661 -9.00 -38.00 -4.67
N LYS A 662 -9.93 -38.60 -5.39
CA LYS A 662 -11.31 -38.75 -4.96
C LYS A 662 -11.45 -39.60 -3.69
N ASP A 663 -10.66 -40.68 -3.59
CA ASP A 663 -10.83 -41.64 -2.51
C ASP A 663 -10.02 -41.27 -1.25
N PHE A 664 -8.88 -40.60 -1.41
CA PHE A 664 -7.91 -40.40 -0.34
C PHE A 664 -7.54 -38.94 -0.02
N VAL A 665 -7.78 -37.99 -0.90
CA VAL A 665 -7.55 -36.59 -0.58
C VAL A 665 -8.76 -36.01 0.13
N GLN A 666 -8.73 -36.09 1.47
CA GLN A 666 -9.75 -35.60 2.37
C GLN A 666 -9.11 -34.58 3.36
N PRO A 667 -9.87 -33.65 3.94
CA PRO A 667 -9.32 -32.60 4.82
C PRO A 667 -8.48 -33.11 6.01
N ASN A 668 -8.70 -34.35 6.44
CA ASN A 668 -8.00 -34.92 7.59
C ASN A 668 -6.87 -35.90 7.22
N ASN A 669 -6.62 -36.12 5.93
CA ASN A 669 -5.59 -37.02 5.46
C ASN A 669 -4.32 -36.26 5.12
N ARG A 670 -3.15 -36.73 5.56
CA ARG A 670 -1.87 -36.16 5.17
C ARG A 670 -1.47 -36.73 3.81
N ILE A 671 -1.20 -35.83 2.86
CA ILE A 671 -0.73 -36.21 1.52
C ILE A 671 0.80 -36.05 1.47
N ILE A 672 1.48 -37.04 0.93
CA ILE A 672 2.94 -37.09 0.78
C ILE A 672 3.30 -37.35 -0.68
N LEU A 673 4.32 -36.65 -1.17
CA LEU A 673 4.94 -36.86 -2.46
C LEU A 673 6.40 -37.22 -2.24
N TRP A 674 6.88 -38.31 -2.88
CA TRP A 674 8.31 -38.61 -2.87
C TRP A 674 8.74 -39.18 -4.21
N GLN A 675 9.99 -38.99 -4.53
CA GLN A 675 10.60 -39.52 -5.76
C GLN A 675 11.57 -40.66 -5.41
N GLN A 676 11.41 -41.78 -6.12
CA GLN A 676 12.31 -42.92 -5.98
C GLN A 676 12.67 -43.44 -7.38
N ASN A 677 13.96 -43.40 -7.71
CA ASN A 677 14.45 -43.72 -9.06
C ASN A 677 13.72 -42.87 -10.11
N ASN A 678 13.08 -43.48 -11.10
CA ASN A 678 12.33 -42.80 -12.16
C ASN A 678 10.83 -42.74 -11.88
N THR A 679 10.40 -42.88 -10.64
CA THR A 679 8.99 -42.79 -10.26
C THR A 679 8.72 -41.66 -9.30
N VAL A 680 7.62 -40.98 -9.49
CA VAL A 680 7.03 -40.04 -8.52
C VAL A 680 5.89 -40.76 -7.85
N ASN A 681 5.90 -40.80 -6.53
CA ASN A 681 4.91 -41.48 -5.73
C ASN A 681 4.03 -40.46 -5.00
N LEU A 682 2.72 -40.58 -5.14
CA LEU A 682 1.73 -39.80 -4.43
C LEU A 682 1.08 -40.70 -3.37
N GLY A 683 1.16 -40.30 -2.11
CA GLY A 683 0.63 -41.08 -0.99
C GLY A 683 -0.31 -40.25 -0.11
N ALA A 684 -1.24 -40.95 0.56
CA ALA A 684 -2.08 -40.38 1.60
C ALA A 684 -1.88 -41.19 2.88
N ILE A 685 -1.66 -40.50 3.99
CA ILE A 685 -1.64 -41.12 5.33
C ILE A 685 -3.03 -40.94 5.95
N ILE A 686 -3.69 -42.04 6.19
CA ILE A 686 -5.00 -42.11 6.80
C ILE A 686 -4.84 -42.66 8.21
N VAL A 687 -5.44 -42.05 9.21
CA VAL A 687 -5.39 -42.53 10.59
C VAL A 687 -6.70 -43.25 10.91
N ASN A 688 -6.65 -44.55 10.96
CA ASN A 688 -7.77 -45.41 11.36
C ASN A 688 -7.50 -45.97 12.75
N ASN A 689 -8.38 -45.72 13.73
CA ASN A 689 -8.25 -46.23 15.12
C ASN A 689 -6.87 -45.95 15.74
N ASN A 690 -6.31 -44.76 15.53
CA ASN A 690 -4.96 -44.32 15.96
C ASN A 690 -3.81 -45.11 15.29
N ILE A 691 -4.06 -45.86 14.25
CA ILE A 691 -3.02 -46.51 13.45
C ILE A 691 -2.93 -45.79 12.12
N PRO A 692 -1.77 -45.21 11.75
CA PRO A 692 -1.58 -44.59 10.44
C PRO A 692 -1.37 -45.65 9.36
N GLU A 693 -2.15 -45.55 8.27
CA GLU A 693 -2.03 -46.38 7.06
C GLU A 693 -1.56 -45.51 5.91
N LEU A 694 -0.56 -45.96 5.14
CA LEU A 694 -0.09 -45.27 3.93
C LEU A 694 -0.68 -45.93 2.68
N HIS A 695 -1.49 -45.18 1.96
CA HIS A 695 -1.97 -45.55 0.63
C HIS A 695 -1.20 -44.69 -0.40
N TYR A 696 -0.67 -45.31 -1.46
CA TYR A 696 0.07 -44.54 -2.48
C TYR A 696 -0.07 -45.12 -3.87
N ILE A 697 0.14 -44.26 -4.86
CA ILE A 697 0.32 -44.58 -6.27
C ILE A 697 1.70 -44.20 -6.73
N SER A 698 2.27 -44.97 -7.64
CA SER A 698 3.58 -44.72 -8.27
C SER A 698 3.39 -44.38 -9.73
N ILE A 699 3.97 -43.26 -10.17
CA ILE A 699 3.85 -42.79 -11.53
C ILE A 699 5.27 -42.76 -12.13
N GLY A 700 5.47 -43.48 -13.22
CA GLY A 700 6.75 -43.47 -13.94
C GLY A 700 6.98 -42.13 -14.63
N VAL A 701 8.15 -41.55 -14.44
CA VAL A 701 8.63 -40.39 -15.20
C VAL A 701 9.56 -40.91 -16.27
N GLY A 702 9.04 -40.99 -17.52
CA GLY A 702 9.79 -41.46 -18.69
C GLY A 702 10.81 -40.45 -19.19
#